data_41bb717ef8b162da8c7b9d4cb543b58e
#
_entry.id   41bb717ef8b162da8c7b9d4cb543b58e
#
_cell.length_a   1.000
_cell.length_b   1.000
_cell.length_c   1.000
_cell.angle_alpha   90.00
_cell.angle_beta   90.00
_cell.angle_gamma   90.00
#
_symmetry.space_group_name_H-M   'P 1'
#
loop_
_entity.id
_entity.type
_entity.pdbx_description
1 polymer ?
#
loop_
_entity_poly.entity_id
_entity_poly.type
_entity_poly.pdbx_seq_one_letter_code
_entity_poly.pdbx_strand_id
1 'polypeptide(L)'
;MVALTATAQLDVKEFKLSNGMTVWVNEDHSQPKVFGAVVVRAGAKDCPNTGIAHYFEHIMFKGTDRLGTIDYTAEKPLLDSISAQYDLLSQTKDEDVRKQIQQHINQLSLKAADYVIPNEFNRLISKYGGSSLNAGTGYDMTFYHNEFLPHFIEQWCWLNSERLITPVYRGFQGELENVYEEKNRSADGMGDAMDKVMGAVFKTQPYGYPIIGSTENLKNPRLSDMAEFYKKYYVASNMGLILCGDITPSDDLTALLEKTFGRVQTGPVPQRGYSPMPEIQAGERQEVTLPIPLIGAEALVFKGATDYEPDANALELANGLLSNGKAGLLDSLMNEHKVMASFALNVGFDDAAGTAVLIIPKLFGKMKTAEGRVMEQIQQVINGNFSDSQLEALKQEEVMSAEKSLETISSRSELLVDLFSKGKTWQDALDKIERIKRLTKADVVAAAKKYYGTNYITLVKKYGTPKKETLKQPGYKPIQPKNTDAKSDFARQLEQIPVIQTEIRTVDLQTAVDTKQLSDHATLYYKQNPINDIFTFNLRFKDGKLHTPALSVLGSYLSSLGTDSLKKQQLELAWQKINTTMEINAGSHTFVFSLTGPDKQFEPALRLLAHFLQSAKGDDEALSDAKDEDKVDRKSFGKQKDDVLTPMREYVMYGSKSTYLNQLSKSEIKALKNEDLLSLFREVQQYDCELLYCGTKTISEVAAAAQQALPLSNCTRKEADTFRPLQQYTEPMVYFYNVPKSRQNYVISFDAISPLSTADDRAKLSLFGEYFGGSMSSVLFQNVREFRSLAYSTGGRAYTTSLAQHPDAVLGYITATGTQADKTMEALATVDSLLRQMPMKENNLDAARQSVLNDIQNSYPTFRNMPAFVANQHMLGNTVDPNAAKARLLPGITAQDIIQFHQQHIAGNNNRVWMIIGDKKLTDMKALERYGKVVELKKEDVYR
;
A
#
# COMPACT_ATOMS: atom_id res chain seq x y z
N MET A 1 9.65 -9.10 -35.62
CA MET A 1 10.25 -9.68 -34.39
C MET A 1 9.66 -9.11 -33.11
N VAL A 2 9.12 -7.87 -33.09
CA VAL A 2 8.51 -7.24 -31.90
C VAL A 2 7.15 -7.89 -31.48
N ALA A 3 6.40 -8.41 -32.44
CA ALA A 3 5.08 -9.03 -32.14
C ALA A 3 5.17 -10.41 -31.48
N LEU A 4 6.29 -11.11 -31.59
CA LEU A 4 6.48 -12.45 -30.97
C LEU A 4 6.88 -12.37 -29.51
N THR A 5 7.55 -11.30 -29.07
CA THR A 5 7.93 -11.08 -27.67
C THR A 5 6.76 -10.59 -26.82
N ALA A 6 5.85 -9.79 -27.38
CA ALA A 6 4.66 -9.30 -26.67
C ALA A 6 3.63 -10.42 -26.40
N THR A 7 3.51 -11.40 -27.31
CA THR A 7 2.61 -12.55 -27.10
C THR A 7 3.13 -13.54 -26.07
N ALA A 8 4.45 -13.70 -25.92
CA ALA A 8 5.04 -14.57 -24.90
C ALA A 8 4.86 -14.02 -23.47
N GLN A 9 4.88 -12.69 -23.28
CA GLN A 9 4.66 -12.06 -21.97
C GLN A 9 3.22 -12.16 -21.47
N LEU A 10 2.26 -12.42 -22.34
CA LEU A 10 0.85 -12.54 -22.01
C LEU A 10 0.37 -13.99 -21.85
N ASP A 11 1.26 -14.97 -22.04
CA ASP A 11 0.91 -16.38 -21.91
C ASP A 11 1.11 -16.85 -20.46
N VAL A 12 0.17 -17.66 -19.97
CA VAL A 12 0.22 -18.30 -18.67
C VAL A 12 0.19 -19.81 -18.87
N LYS A 13 1.29 -20.47 -18.53
CA LYS A 13 1.34 -21.93 -18.54
C LYS A 13 0.69 -22.48 -17.29
N GLU A 14 -0.40 -23.22 -17.47
CA GLU A 14 -1.12 -23.89 -16.39
C GLU A 14 -0.84 -25.38 -16.43
N PHE A 15 -0.54 -25.98 -15.26
CA PHE A 15 -0.44 -27.43 -15.04
C PHE A 15 -0.74 -27.80 -13.60
N LYS A 16 -0.88 -29.09 -13.32
CA LYS A 16 -1.08 -29.60 -11.96
C LYS A 16 0.05 -30.51 -11.55
N LEU A 17 0.44 -30.40 -10.28
CA LEU A 17 1.35 -31.34 -9.64
C LEU A 17 0.62 -32.67 -9.35
N SER A 18 1.39 -33.73 -9.10
CA SER A 18 0.89 -35.06 -8.79
C SER A 18 -0.06 -35.13 -7.59
N ASN A 19 0.10 -34.20 -6.63
CA ASN A 19 -0.79 -34.06 -5.46
C ASN A 19 -2.06 -33.25 -5.74
N GLY A 20 -2.24 -32.71 -6.96
CA GLY A 20 -3.42 -31.93 -7.37
C GLY A 20 -3.29 -30.41 -7.22
N MET A 21 -2.15 -29.86 -6.74
CA MET A 21 -1.92 -28.43 -6.68
C MET A 21 -1.85 -27.85 -8.09
N THR A 22 -2.58 -26.76 -8.33
CA THR A 22 -2.53 -26.01 -9.59
C THR A 22 -1.32 -25.10 -9.60
N VAL A 23 -0.57 -25.06 -10.70
CA VAL A 23 0.58 -24.17 -10.90
C VAL A 23 0.34 -23.30 -12.12
N TRP A 24 0.53 -22.02 -11.96
CA TRP A 24 0.51 -21.03 -13.03
C TRP A 24 1.86 -20.33 -13.13
N VAL A 25 2.45 -20.34 -14.33
CA VAL A 25 3.73 -19.70 -14.62
C VAL A 25 3.54 -18.69 -15.73
N ASN A 26 3.85 -17.41 -15.47
CA ASN A 26 3.90 -16.35 -16.48
C ASN A 26 5.35 -15.84 -16.63
N GLU A 27 5.93 -16.06 -17.81
CA GLU A 27 7.31 -15.72 -18.14
C GLU A 27 7.43 -14.25 -18.53
N ASP A 28 8.32 -13.48 -17.85
CA ASP A 28 8.64 -12.08 -18.16
C ASP A 28 10.04 -11.69 -17.69
N HIS A 29 10.97 -11.52 -18.65
CA HIS A 29 12.38 -11.14 -18.39
C HIS A 29 12.64 -9.63 -18.38
N SER A 30 11.58 -8.81 -18.34
CA SER A 30 11.73 -7.34 -18.38
C SER A 30 12.35 -6.77 -17.09
N GLN A 31 12.14 -7.44 -15.96
CA GLN A 31 12.72 -7.11 -14.67
C GLN A 31 13.40 -8.34 -14.05
N PRO A 32 14.53 -8.18 -13.33
CA PRO A 32 15.31 -9.31 -12.80
C PRO A 32 14.71 -9.86 -11.50
N LYS A 33 13.43 -10.17 -11.50
CA LYS A 33 12.70 -10.67 -10.33
C LYS A 33 11.60 -11.65 -10.69
N VAL A 34 11.23 -12.48 -9.73
CA VAL A 34 10.06 -13.34 -9.80
C VAL A 34 9.13 -13.01 -8.62
N PHE A 35 7.85 -12.82 -8.91
CA PHE A 35 6.81 -12.85 -7.90
C PHE A 35 6.37 -14.29 -7.70
N GLY A 36 6.39 -14.77 -6.47
CA GLY A 36 5.93 -16.08 -6.08
C GLY A 36 4.81 -15.99 -5.04
N ALA A 37 3.69 -16.66 -5.29
CA ALA A 37 2.58 -16.71 -4.36
C ALA A 37 2.00 -18.12 -4.21
N VAL A 38 1.58 -18.44 -2.98
CA VAL A 38 0.71 -19.57 -2.68
C VAL A 38 -0.66 -19.01 -2.27
N VAL A 39 -1.70 -19.40 -2.99
CA VAL A 39 -3.09 -18.97 -2.76
C VAL A 39 -3.89 -20.16 -2.24
N VAL A 40 -4.57 -19.98 -1.12
CA VAL A 40 -5.48 -20.95 -0.53
C VAL A 40 -6.91 -20.44 -0.68
N ARG A 41 -7.80 -21.23 -1.27
CA ARG A 41 -9.22 -20.87 -1.43
C ARG A 41 -9.99 -21.12 -0.13
N ALA A 42 -9.58 -20.40 0.90
CA ALA A 42 -10.23 -20.35 2.21
C ALA A 42 -9.87 -19.06 2.92
N GLY A 43 -10.82 -18.47 3.60
CA GLY A 43 -10.64 -17.19 4.31
C GLY A 43 -11.61 -17.03 5.48
N ALA A 44 -11.87 -15.78 5.85
CA ALA A 44 -12.69 -15.48 7.02
C ALA A 44 -14.15 -15.97 6.89
N LYS A 45 -14.66 -16.11 5.66
CA LYS A 45 -15.99 -16.67 5.40
C LYS A 45 -16.13 -18.13 5.91
N ASP A 46 -15.03 -18.90 5.84
CA ASP A 46 -15.02 -20.31 6.18
C ASP A 46 -14.91 -20.57 7.69
N CYS A 47 -14.64 -19.52 8.47
CA CYS A 47 -14.61 -19.52 9.93
C CYS A 47 -15.16 -18.19 10.51
N PRO A 48 -16.43 -17.84 10.23
CA PRO A 48 -16.95 -16.50 10.44
C PRO A 48 -16.83 -16.04 11.90
N ASN A 49 -16.47 -14.78 12.09
CA ASN A 49 -16.33 -14.08 13.37
C ASN A 49 -15.21 -14.59 14.30
N THR A 50 -14.51 -15.69 13.97
CA THR A 50 -13.52 -16.32 14.86
C THR A 50 -12.13 -15.69 14.76
N GLY A 51 -11.76 -15.15 13.60
CA GLY A 51 -10.41 -14.69 13.28
C GLY A 51 -9.42 -15.83 13.01
N ILE A 52 -9.86 -17.10 12.96
CA ILE A 52 -8.99 -18.27 12.78
C ILE A 52 -8.17 -18.19 11.52
N ALA A 53 -8.77 -17.84 10.36
CA ALA A 53 -8.04 -17.75 9.10
C ALA A 53 -6.90 -16.73 9.19
N HIS A 54 -7.14 -15.59 9.82
CA HIS A 54 -6.15 -14.53 10.00
C HIS A 54 -5.07 -14.93 11.01
N TYR A 55 -5.44 -15.52 12.16
CA TYR A 55 -4.46 -16.06 13.09
C TYR A 55 -3.56 -17.11 12.43
N PHE A 56 -4.18 -18.01 11.63
CA PHE A 56 -3.44 -19.06 10.97
C PHE A 56 -2.46 -18.51 9.95
N GLU A 57 -2.81 -17.43 9.27
CA GLU A 57 -1.89 -16.69 8.40
C GLU A 57 -0.61 -16.30 9.16
N HIS A 58 -0.72 -15.72 10.37
CA HIS A 58 0.43 -15.34 11.20
C HIS A 58 1.27 -16.55 11.63
N ILE A 59 0.62 -17.67 11.98
CA ILE A 59 1.30 -18.89 12.41
C ILE A 59 2.17 -19.48 11.30
N MET A 60 1.79 -19.30 10.05
CA MET A 60 2.57 -19.77 8.89
C MET A 60 3.96 -19.14 8.75
N PHE A 61 4.28 -18.12 9.54
CA PHE A 61 5.62 -17.51 9.63
C PHE A 61 6.47 -18.01 10.81
N LYS A 62 5.92 -18.87 11.67
CA LYS A 62 6.59 -19.33 12.89
C LYS A 62 7.40 -20.62 12.70
N GLY A 63 7.42 -21.16 11.49
CA GLY A 63 8.16 -22.35 11.12
C GLY A 63 7.36 -23.65 11.27
N THR A 64 8.10 -24.75 11.25
CA THR A 64 7.55 -26.12 11.18
C THR A 64 8.21 -27.00 12.25
N ASP A 65 7.95 -28.29 12.22
CA ASP A 65 8.66 -29.28 13.02
C ASP A 65 10.17 -29.40 12.69
N ARG A 66 10.62 -28.84 11.54
CA ARG A 66 12.01 -28.87 11.07
C ARG A 66 12.65 -27.48 10.97
N LEU A 67 11.87 -26.42 10.89
CA LEU A 67 12.26 -25.05 10.71
C LEU A 67 11.86 -24.21 11.93
N GLY A 68 12.75 -23.42 12.49
CA GLY A 68 12.47 -22.55 13.63
C GLY A 68 12.65 -23.20 15.00
N THR A 69 13.30 -24.36 15.07
CA THR A 69 13.59 -25.08 16.31
C THR A 69 14.95 -25.72 16.29
N ILE A 70 15.59 -25.87 17.46
CA ILE A 70 16.83 -26.64 17.65
C ILE A 70 16.55 -28.11 17.99
N ASP A 71 15.39 -28.41 18.57
CA ASP A 71 14.95 -29.76 18.95
C ASP A 71 13.43 -29.82 19.07
N TYR A 72 12.76 -30.23 17.99
CA TYR A 72 11.30 -30.34 17.97
C TYR A 72 10.78 -31.45 18.89
N THR A 73 11.56 -32.53 19.06
CA THR A 73 11.13 -33.66 19.93
C THR A 73 10.96 -33.21 21.38
N ALA A 74 11.84 -32.35 21.86
CA ALA A 74 11.77 -31.76 23.18
C ALA A 74 10.76 -30.60 23.27
N GLU A 75 10.58 -29.84 22.17
CA GLU A 75 9.64 -28.70 22.10
C GLU A 75 8.17 -29.14 22.06
N LYS A 76 7.86 -30.20 21.28
CA LYS A 76 6.48 -30.64 20.98
C LYS A 76 5.60 -30.85 22.21
N PRO A 77 6.02 -31.56 23.29
CA PRO A 77 5.17 -31.76 24.47
C PRO A 77 4.74 -30.46 25.15
N LEU A 78 5.60 -29.41 25.08
CA LEU A 78 5.28 -28.09 25.63
C LEU A 78 4.24 -27.38 24.77
N LEU A 79 4.36 -27.48 23.43
CA LEU A 79 3.41 -26.88 22.48
C LEU A 79 2.03 -27.57 22.57
N ASP A 80 2.00 -28.90 22.69
CA ASP A 80 0.77 -29.66 22.89
C ASP A 80 0.06 -29.25 24.21
N SER A 81 0.85 -29.04 25.28
CA SER A 81 0.32 -28.56 26.56
C SER A 81 -0.21 -27.13 26.45
N ILE A 82 0.49 -26.23 25.75
CA ILE A 82 0.03 -24.85 25.48
C ILE A 82 -1.29 -24.88 24.72
N SER A 83 -1.41 -25.72 23.70
CA SER A 83 -2.64 -25.86 22.91
C SER A 83 -3.81 -26.29 23.78
N ALA A 84 -3.63 -27.32 24.61
CA ALA A 84 -4.67 -27.80 25.55
C ALA A 84 -5.07 -26.70 26.56
N GLN A 85 -4.14 -25.87 27.02
CA GLN A 85 -4.45 -24.76 27.93
C GLN A 85 -5.25 -23.64 27.26
N TYR A 86 -4.99 -23.32 25.99
CA TYR A 86 -5.80 -22.34 25.22
C TYR A 86 -7.23 -22.88 24.99
N ASP A 87 -7.38 -24.17 24.67
CA ASP A 87 -8.70 -24.76 24.51
C ASP A 87 -9.48 -24.77 25.87
N LEU A 88 -8.79 -25.01 26.98
CA LEU A 88 -9.37 -24.89 28.33
C LEU A 88 -9.74 -23.43 28.66
N LEU A 89 -8.86 -22.46 28.32
CA LEU A 89 -9.10 -21.04 28.55
C LEU A 89 -10.37 -20.57 27.81
N SER A 90 -10.60 -21.05 26.57
CA SER A 90 -11.77 -20.69 25.78
C SER A 90 -13.08 -21.14 26.38
N GLN A 91 -13.07 -22.22 27.18
CA GLN A 91 -14.24 -22.80 27.84
C GLN A 91 -14.45 -22.25 29.26
N THR A 92 -13.45 -21.55 29.81
CA THR A 92 -13.46 -21.07 31.21
C THR A 92 -14.03 -19.66 31.28
N LYS A 93 -15.05 -19.44 32.12
CA LYS A 93 -15.72 -18.14 32.33
C LYS A 93 -15.25 -17.42 33.58
N ASP A 94 -14.75 -18.14 34.59
CA ASP A 94 -14.27 -17.57 35.85
C ASP A 94 -12.96 -16.81 35.62
N GLU A 95 -12.91 -15.53 35.90
CA GLU A 95 -11.79 -14.65 35.61
C GLU A 95 -10.54 -15.01 36.43
N ASP A 96 -10.65 -15.49 37.65
CA ASP A 96 -9.51 -15.89 38.46
C ASP A 96 -8.89 -17.19 37.93
N VAL A 97 -9.74 -18.15 37.51
CA VAL A 97 -9.29 -19.38 36.85
C VAL A 97 -8.66 -19.07 35.49
N ARG A 98 -9.25 -18.16 34.70
CA ARG A 98 -8.68 -17.70 33.42
C ARG A 98 -7.28 -17.15 33.64
N LYS A 99 -7.09 -16.30 34.63
CA LYS A 99 -5.78 -15.71 34.96
C LYS A 99 -4.75 -16.78 35.36
N GLN A 100 -5.15 -17.81 36.11
CA GLN A 100 -4.27 -18.93 36.43
C GLN A 100 -3.85 -19.72 35.16
N ILE A 101 -4.80 -20.00 34.27
CA ILE A 101 -4.53 -20.66 33.01
C ILE A 101 -3.56 -19.81 32.17
N GLN A 102 -3.79 -18.52 32.05
CA GLN A 102 -2.90 -17.60 31.31
C GLN A 102 -1.49 -17.56 31.90
N GLN A 103 -1.36 -17.56 33.23
CA GLN A 103 -0.05 -17.65 33.89
C GLN A 103 0.65 -18.98 33.57
N HIS A 104 -0.11 -20.07 33.53
CA HIS A 104 0.43 -21.39 33.19
C HIS A 104 0.86 -21.45 31.72
N ILE A 105 0.07 -20.90 30.77
CA ILE A 105 0.44 -20.73 29.37
C ILE A 105 1.76 -19.97 29.26
N ASN A 106 1.92 -18.87 29.99
CA ASN A 106 3.14 -18.08 29.96
C ASN A 106 4.36 -18.87 30.48
N GLN A 107 4.19 -19.64 31.55
CA GLN A 107 5.27 -20.52 32.06
C GLN A 107 5.69 -21.59 31.05
N LEU A 108 4.73 -22.20 30.36
CA LEU A 108 5.00 -23.18 29.31
C LEU A 108 5.68 -22.53 28.12
N SER A 109 5.22 -21.35 27.72
CA SER A 109 5.79 -20.58 26.59
C SER A 109 7.24 -20.17 26.87
N LEU A 110 7.56 -19.77 28.10
CA LEU A 110 8.95 -19.47 28.52
C LEU A 110 9.85 -20.70 28.45
N LYS A 111 9.34 -21.90 28.75
CA LYS A 111 10.10 -23.16 28.62
C LYS A 111 10.24 -23.55 27.15
N ALA A 112 9.19 -23.44 26.34
CA ALA A 112 9.25 -23.74 24.91
C ALA A 112 10.25 -22.84 24.17
N ALA A 113 10.40 -21.59 24.61
CA ALA A 113 11.36 -20.64 24.03
C ALA A 113 12.82 -21.10 24.11
N ASP A 114 13.15 -22.06 24.98
CA ASP A 114 14.48 -22.65 25.06
C ASP A 114 14.86 -23.43 23.79
N TYR A 115 13.87 -23.83 23.00
CA TYR A 115 14.07 -24.59 21.75
C TYR A 115 13.87 -23.74 20.50
N VAL A 116 13.26 -22.56 20.61
CA VAL A 116 12.89 -21.73 19.47
C VAL A 116 14.11 -21.03 18.86
N ILE A 117 14.22 -21.12 17.53
CA ILE A 117 15.08 -20.23 16.73
C ILE A 117 14.18 -19.11 16.22
N PRO A 118 14.31 -17.89 16.76
CA PRO A 118 13.35 -16.83 16.45
C PRO A 118 13.48 -16.36 15.01
N ASN A 119 12.32 -16.19 14.35
CA ASN A 119 12.18 -15.58 13.03
C ASN A 119 13.06 -16.20 11.92
N GLU A 120 13.39 -17.48 12.04
CA GLU A 120 14.31 -18.14 11.12
C GLU A 120 13.77 -18.16 9.68
N PHE A 121 12.43 -18.37 9.49
CA PHE A 121 11.80 -18.34 8.18
C PHE A 121 12.04 -17.01 7.46
N ASN A 122 11.72 -15.88 8.10
CA ASN A 122 11.86 -14.56 7.47
C ASN A 122 13.33 -14.24 7.15
N ARG A 123 14.26 -14.61 8.07
CA ARG A 123 15.70 -14.44 7.86
C ARG A 123 16.18 -15.24 6.65
N LEU A 124 15.72 -16.46 6.48
CA LEU A 124 16.09 -17.30 5.33
C LEU A 124 15.50 -16.77 4.02
N ILE A 125 14.24 -16.30 4.02
CA ILE A 125 13.67 -15.61 2.85
C ILE A 125 14.55 -14.43 2.44
N SER A 126 14.91 -13.54 3.36
CA SER A 126 15.77 -12.39 3.06
C SER A 126 17.16 -12.82 2.58
N LYS A 127 17.76 -13.83 3.23
CA LYS A 127 19.06 -14.39 2.85
C LYS A 127 19.09 -14.95 1.43
N TYR A 128 17.98 -15.57 0.99
CA TYR A 128 17.86 -16.19 -0.32
C TYR A 128 17.03 -15.36 -1.29
N GLY A 129 17.34 -14.09 -1.40
CA GLY A 129 16.89 -13.23 -2.46
C GLY A 129 15.45 -12.71 -2.33
N GLY A 130 14.76 -13.04 -1.24
CA GLY A 130 13.38 -12.62 -1.02
C GLY A 130 13.27 -11.18 -0.51
N SER A 131 12.30 -10.46 -1.07
CA SER A 131 11.86 -9.14 -0.62
C SER A 131 10.33 -9.06 -0.65
N SER A 132 9.76 -7.97 -0.16
CA SER A 132 8.31 -7.75 -0.16
C SER A 132 7.50 -8.91 0.45
N LEU A 133 8.11 -9.62 1.43
CA LEU A 133 7.45 -10.76 2.10
C LEU A 133 6.20 -10.28 2.81
N ASN A 134 5.06 -10.83 2.41
CA ASN A 134 3.76 -10.50 2.99
C ASN A 134 2.78 -11.67 2.86
N ALA A 135 1.65 -11.54 3.52
CA ALA A 135 0.50 -12.40 3.39
C ALA A 135 -0.77 -11.59 3.56
N GLY A 136 -1.90 -12.15 3.18
CA GLY A 136 -3.19 -11.50 3.36
C GLY A 136 -4.31 -12.50 3.49
N THR A 137 -5.24 -12.19 4.39
CA THR A 137 -6.47 -12.94 4.60
C THR A 137 -7.65 -12.08 4.17
N GLY A 138 -8.37 -12.56 3.15
CA GLY A 138 -9.66 -12.02 2.73
C GLY A 138 -10.83 -12.84 3.30
N TYR A 139 -12.02 -12.56 2.80
CA TYR A 139 -13.18 -13.39 3.13
C TYR A 139 -13.11 -14.75 2.44
N ASP A 140 -12.65 -14.79 1.19
CA ASP A 140 -12.72 -15.97 0.32
C ASP A 140 -11.38 -16.67 0.11
N MET A 141 -10.27 -16.03 0.46
CA MET A 141 -8.91 -16.55 0.28
C MET A 141 -7.95 -16.14 1.39
N THR A 142 -6.87 -16.91 1.50
CA THR A 142 -5.64 -16.53 2.19
C THR A 142 -4.49 -16.73 1.22
N PHE A 143 -3.58 -15.77 1.11
CA PHE A 143 -2.45 -15.88 0.20
C PHE A 143 -1.15 -15.42 0.87
N TYR A 144 -0.05 -16.01 0.43
CA TYR A 144 1.30 -15.81 0.93
C TYR A 144 2.19 -15.51 -0.24
N HIS A 145 2.90 -14.41 -0.23
CA HIS A 145 3.69 -14.00 -1.37
C HIS A 145 4.97 -13.28 -0.99
N ASN A 146 5.92 -13.30 -1.90
CA ASN A 146 7.07 -12.40 -1.90
C ASN A 146 7.67 -12.31 -3.30
N GLU A 147 8.46 -11.27 -3.53
CA GLU A 147 9.34 -11.20 -4.68
C GLU A 147 10.69 -11.85 -4.32
N PHE A 148 11.37 -12.43 -5.31
CA PHE A 148 12.69 -13.02 -5.12
C PHE A 148 13.51 -12.99 -6.41
N LEU A 149 14.84 -13.13 -6.26
CA LEU A 149 15.75 -13.14 -7.41
C LEU A 149 15.72 -14.52 -8.09
N PRO A 150 15.70 -14.59 -9.44
CA PRO A 150 15.49 -15.84 -10.20
C PRO A 150 16.43 -16.98 -9.83
N HIS A 151 17.68 -16.70 -9.53
CA HIS A 151 18.69 -17.70 -9.20
C HIS A 151 18.52 -18.37 -7.82
N PHE A 152 17.57 -17.89 -7.01
CA PHE A 152 17.18 -18.49 -5.73
C PHE A 152 15.89 -19.31 -5.82
N ILE A 153 15.41 -19.65 -7.02
CA ILE A 153 14.16 -20.40 -7.20
C ILE A 153 14.12 -21.71 -6.40
N GLU A 154 15.22 -22.47 -6.32
CA GLU A 154 15.25 -23.73 -5.58
C GLU A 154 15.09 -23.48 -4.07
N GLN A 155 15.82 -22.52 -3.50
CA GLN A 155 15.69 -22.15 -2.09
C GLN A 155 14.29 -21.61 -1.78
N TRP A 156 13.74 -20.80 -2.68
CA TRP A 156 12.37 -20.28 -2.55
C TRP A 156 11.33 -21.40 -2.53
N CYS A 157 11.44 -22.36 -3.43
CA CYS A 157 10.52 -23.50 -3.49
C CYS A 157 10.59 -24.34 -2.21
N TRP A 158 11.78 -24.63 -1.71
CA TRP A 158 11.96 -25.36 -0.47
C TRP A 158 11.35 -24.64 0.73
N LEU A 159 11.63 -23.33 0.89
CA LEU A 159 11.13 -22.53 2.02
C LEU A 159 9.61 -22.41 2.00
N ASN A 160 9.03 -22.05 0.85
CA ASN A 160 7.59 -21.83 0.76
C ASN A 160 6.76 -23.11 0.73
N SER A 161 7.32 -24.24 0.30
CA SER A 161 6.66 -25.53 0.45
C SER A 161 6.75 -26.07 1.89
N GLU A 162 7.87 -25.86 2.58
CA GLU A 162 8.07 -26.38 3.95
C GLU A 162 7.01 -25.83 4.91
N ARG A 163 6.74 -24.50 4.87
CA ARG A 163 5.74 -23.88 5.75
C ARG A 163 4.32 -24.44 5.60
N LEU A 164 4.03 -25.09 4.45
CA LEU A 164 2.70 -25.65 4.15
C LEU A 164 2.50 -27.10 4.64
N ILE A 165 3.56 -27.77 5.09
CA ILE A 165 3.51 -29.22 5.35
C ILE A 165 3.14 -29.51 6.80
N THR A 166 3.85 -28.95 7.76
CA THR A 166 3.65 -29.20 9.19
C THR A 166 3.77 -27.89 9.97
N PRO A 167 2.79 -26.97 9.85
CA PRO A 167 2.82 -25.73 10.61
C PRO A 167 2.75 -26.01 12.11
N VAL A 168 3.51 -25.26 12.89
CA VAL A 168 3.62 -25.42 14.34
C VAL A 168 3.20 -24.13 15.04
N TYR A 169 2.33 -24.22 16.05
CA TYR A 169 1.81 -23.05 16.81
C TYR A 169 2.86 -22.49 17.78
N ARG A 170 4.07 -22.25 17.28
CA ARG A 170 5.20 -21.73 18.03
C ARG A 170 5.02 -20.26 18.32
N GLY A 171 5.28 -19.85 19.57
CA GLY A 171 5.18 -18.46 19.96
C GLY A 171 3.77 -17.87 19.92
N PHE A 172 2.72 -18.68 19.95
CA PHE A 172 1.32 -18.27 19.80
C PHE A 172 0.94 -17.18 20.81
N GLN A 173 1.47 -17.21 22.05
CA GLN A 173 1.26 -16.15 23.02
C GLN A 173 1.63 -14.76 22.49
N GLY A 174 2.81 -14.63 21.87
CA GLY A 174 3.25 -13.36 21.27
C GLY A 174 2.38 -12.95 20.08
N GLU A 175 1.97 -13.92 19.26
CA GLU A 175 1.08 -13.62 18.14
C GLU A 175 -0.31 -13.18 18.56
N LEU A 176 -0.84 -13.77 19.64
CA LEU A 176 -2.10 -13.32 20.24
C LEU A 176 -2.03 -11.83 20.62
N GLU A 177 -0.94 -11.42 21.25
CA GLU A 177 -0.73 -10.01 21.63
C GLU A 177 -0.55 -9.12 20.40
N ASN A 178 0.15 -9.59 19.37
CA ASN A 178 0.31 -8.86 18.10
C ASN A 178 -1.03 -8.65 17.38
N VAL A 179 -1.89 -9.67 17.32
CA VAL A 179 -3.24 -9.55 16.72
C VAL A 179 -4.13 -8.61 17.55
N TYR A 180 -3.95 -8.56 18.88
CA TYR A 180 -4.65 -7.58 19.73
C TYR A 180 -4.23 -6.15 19.38
N GLU A 181 -2.93 -5.91 19.14
CA GLU A 181 -2.43 -4.61 18.71
C GLU A 181 -2.96 -4.23 17.32
N GLU A 182 -3.03 -5.19 16.42
CA GLU A 182 -3.58 -4.98 15.09
C GLU A 182 -5.06 -4.59 15.15
N LYS A 183 -5.86 -5.28 15.94
CA LYS A 183 -7.27 -4.93 16.17
C LYS A 183 -7.41 -3.54 16.80
N ASN A 184 -6.58 -3.19 17.79
CA ASN A 184 -6.57 -1.87 18.39
C ASN A 184 -6.19 -0.78 17.40
N ARG A 185 -5.20 -1.02 16.54
CA ARG A 185 -4.79 -0.12 15.46
C ARG A 185 -5.90 0.09 14.44
N SER A 186 -6.53 -0.98 13.99
CA SER A 186 -7.68 -0.93 13.06
C SER A 186 -8.82 -0.09 13.64
N ALA A 187 -9.11 -0.27 14.93
CA ALA A 187 -10.14 0.49 15.62
C ALA A 187 -9.79 1.98 15.84
N ASP A 188 -8.51 2.35 15.90
CA ASP A 188 -8.07 3.75 15.93
C ASP A 188 -8.20 4.43 14.56
N GLY A 189 -8.16 3.66 13.47
CA GLY A 189 -8.43 4.10 12.11
C GLY A 189 -9.91 3.97 11.71
N MET A 190 -10.14 3.59 10.46
CA MET A 190 -11.48 3.42 9.88
C MET A 190 -12.02 1.99 9.92
N GLY A 191 -11.25 1.03 10.46
CA GLY A 191 -11.59 -0.39 10.45
C GLY A 191 -12.91 -0.71 11.14
N ASP A 192 -13.12 -0.18 12.35
CA ASP A 192 -14.40 -0.39 13.05
C ASP A 192 -15.62 0.20 12.29
N ALA A 193 -15.42 1.24 11.50
CA ALA A 193 -16.49 1.80 10.67
C ALA A 193 -16.80 0.88 9.48
N MET A 194 -15.77 0.33 8.85
CA MET A 194 -15.93 -0.63 7.75
C MET A 194 -16.59 -1.92 8.25
N ASP A 195 -16.17 -2.46 9.39
CA ASP A 195 -16.82 -3.61 10.03
C ASP A 195 -18.33 -3.37 10.26
N LYS A 196 -18.71 -2.14 10.65
CA LYS A 196 -20.13 -1.76 10.80
C LYS A 196 -20.86 -1.66 9.48
N VAL A 197 -20.22 -1.15 8.44
CA VAL A 197 -20.79 -1.13 7.08
C VAL A 197 -21.03 -2.55 6.60
N MET A 198 -20.04 -3.44 6.73
CA MET A 198 -20.17 -4.84 6.36
C MET A 198 -21.28 -5.54 7.17
N GLY A 199 -21.32 -5.32 8.50
CA GLY A 199 -22.39 -5.85 9.36
C GLY A 199 -23.79 -5.30 9.04
N ALA A 200 -23.90 -4.05 8.59
CA ALA A 200 -25.16 -3.47 8.15
C ALA A 200 -25.65 -4.07 6.81
N VAL A 201 -24.73 -4.32 5.90
CA VAL A 201 -25.04 -4.84 4.54
C VAL A 201 -25.30 -6.35 4.57
N PHE A 202 -24.37 -7.12 5.16
CA PHE A 202 -24.41 -8.58 5.13
C PHE A 202 -25.05 -9.21 6.38
N LYS A 203 -25.38 -8.39 7.39
CA LYS A 203 -26.10 -8.83 8.60
C LYS A 203 -25.36 -10.00 9.31
N THR A 204 -26.02 -11.10 9.51
CA THR A 204 -25.49 -12.32 10.14
C THR A 204 -24.84 -13.30 9.17
N GLN A 205 -24.72 -12.93 7.89
CA GLN A 205 -23.97 -13.73 6.91
C GLN A 205 -22.45 -13.61 7.19
N PRO A 206 -21.64 -14.59 6.78
CA PRO A 206 -20.19 -14.59 7.01
C PRO A 206 -19.46 -13.31 6.59
N TYR A 207 -19.85 -12.65 5.51
CA TYR A 207 -19.29 -11.38 5.06
C TYR A 207 -19.62 -10.18 5.97
N GLY A 208 -20.59 -10.32 6.89
CA GLY A 208 -20.92 -9.28 7.86
C GLY A 208 -20.05 -9.25 9.11
N TYR A 209 -19.14 -10.21 9.27
CA TYR A 209 -18.24 -10.28 10.42
C TYR A 209 -16.83 -9.77 10.07
N PRO A 210 -16.09 -9.21 11.05
CA PRO A 210 -14.69 -8.80 10.84
C PRO A 210 -13.79 -9.97 10.43
N ILE A 211 -12.92 -9.76 9.46
CA ILE A 211 -11.91 -10.77 9.04
C ILE A 211 -11.01 -11.15 10.23
N ILE A 212 -10.57 -10.17 10.99
CA ILE A 212 -9.73 -10.37 12.17
C ILE A 212 -10.46 -11.04 13.34
N GLY A 213 -11.78 -11.16 13.27
CA GLY A 213 -12.63 -11.70 14.33
C GLY A 213 -13.15 -10.66 15.32
N SER A 214 -14.17 -11.06 16.13
CA SER A 214 -14.69 -10.22 17.21
C SER A 214 -13.74 -10.16 18.40
N THR A 215 -13.83 -9.08 19.18
CA THR A 215 -13.07 -8.91 20.44
C THR A 215 -13.25 -10.09 21.39
N GLU A 216 -14.47 -10.65 21.46
CA GLU A 216 -14.77 -11.78 22.33
C GLU A 216 -14.05 -13.05 21.87
N ASN A 217 -14.11 -13.38 20.58
CA ASN A 217 -13.46 -14.56 20.03
C ASN A 217 -11.93 -14.45 20.08
N LEU A 218 -11.40 -13.25 19.85
CA LEU A 218 -9.95 -13.02 19.96
C LEU A 218 -9.42 -13.26 21.37
N LYS A 219 -10.23 -13.02 22.43
CA LYS A 219 -9.86 -13.35 23.81
C LYS A 219 -9.92 -14.86 24.13
N ASN A 220 -10.55 -15.64 23.27
CA ASN A 220 -10.85 -17.05 23.48
C ASN A 220 -10.39 -17.92 22.30
N PRO A 221 -9.13 -17.80 21.83
CA PRO A 221 -8.66 -18.57 20.69
C PRO A 221 -8.62 -20.07 21.04
N ARG A 222 -8.99 -20.92 20.08
CA ARG A 222 -8.93 -22.36 20.18
C ARG A 222 -7.94 -22.90 19.15
N LEU A 223 -6.84 -23.46 19.62
CA LEU A 223 -5.81 -24.00 18.74
C LEU A 223 -6.24 -25.29 18.04
N SER A 224 -7.14 -26.07 18.67
CA SER A 224 -7.79 -27.20 18.03
C SER A 224 -8.58 -26.80 16.77
N ASP A 225 -9.34 -25.70 16.84
CA ASP A 225 -10.12 -25.21 15.67
C ASP A 225 -9.19 -24.73 14.54
N MET A 226 -8.03 -24.16 14.87
CA MET A 226 -7.01 -23.78 13.89
C MET A 226 -6.41 -25.03 13.20
N ALA A 227 -6.16 -26.10 13.95
CA ALA A 227 -5.67 -27.36 13.40
C ALA A 227 -6.70 -28.00 12.48
N GLU A 228 -8.00 -27.94 12.82
CA GLU A 228 -9.08 -28.42 11.95
C GLU A 228 -9.19 -27.57 10.68
N PHE A 229 -9.06 -26.23 10.78
CA PHE A 229 -9.05 -25.33 9.63
C PHE A 229 -7.91 -25.69 8.67
N TYR A 230 -6.68 -25.85 9.17
CA TYR A 230 -5.55 -26.29 8.36
C TYR A 230 -5.82 -27.63 7.66
N LYS A 231 -6.21 -28.65 8.44
CA LYS A 231 -6.47 -30.00 7.90
C LYS A 231 -7.51 -30.00 6.78
N LYS A 232 -8.53 -29.14 6.91
CA LYS A 232 -9.65 -29.07 5.97
C LYS A 232 -9.30 -28.28 4.71
N TYR A 233 -8.64 -27.13 4.84
CA TYR A 233 -8.53 -26.15 3.77
C TYR A 233 -7.14 -26.09 3.12
N TYR A 234 -6.06 -26.46 3.83
CA TYR A 234 -4.70 -26.43 3.32
C TYR A 234 -4.32 -27.75 2.65
N VAL A 235 -5.13 -28.18 1.71
CA VAL A 235 -4.91 -29.36 0.87
C VAL A 235 -4.53 -28.93 -0.54
N ALA A 236 -3.63 -29.66 -1.20
CA ALA A 236 -3.05 -29.30 -2.50
C ALA A 236 -4.11 -28.96 -3.56
N SER A 237 -5.21 -29.72 -3.61
CA SER A 237 -6.31 -29.49 -4.56
C SER A 237 -7.09 -28.17 -4.35
N ASN A 238 -6.90 -27.50 -3.17
CA ASN A 238 -7.51 -26.23 -2.83
C ASN A 238 -6.51 -25.06 -2.91
N MET A 239 -5.30 -25.32 -3.40
CA MET A 239 -4.20 -24.37 -3.42
C MET A 239 -3.67 -24.14 -4.83
N GLY A 240 -3.25 -22.92 -5.09
CA GLY A 240 -2.57 -22.52 -6.32
C GLY A 240 -1.18 -21.96 -6.02
N LEU A 241 -0.23 -22.34 -6.86
CA LEU A 241 1.11 -21.77 -6.89
C LEU A 241 1.21 -20.86 -8.12
N ILE A 242 1.55 -19.59 -7.90
CA ILE A 242 1.67 -18.59 -8.94
C ILE A 242 3.11 -18.11 -8.98
N LEU A 243 3.74 -18.21 -10.14
CA LEU A 243 5.07 -17.69 -10.43
C LEU A 243 4.97 -16.74 -11.62
N CYS A 244 5.39 -15.49 -11.46
CA CYS A 244 5.33 -14.48 -12.51
C CYS A 244 6.61 -13.66 -12.52
N GLY A 245 7.28 -13.55 -13.67
CA GLY A 245 8.51 -12.78 -13.81
C GLY A 245 9.63 -13.50 -14.54
N ASP A 246 10.87 -13.23 -14.14
CA ASP A 246 12.08 -13.76 -14.78
C ASP A 246 12.28 -15.25 -14.48
N ILE A 247 11.38 -16.05 -15.05
CA ILE A 247 11.33 -17.52 -14.88
C ILE A 247 10.78 -18.16 -16.16
N THR A 248 11.49 -19.19 -16.65
CA THR A 248 11.07 -19.94 -17.84
C THR A 248 10.39 -21.25 -17.44
N PRO A 249 9.16 -21.51 -17.89
CA PRO A 249 8.50 -22.79 -17.71
C PRO A 249 9.31 -23.90 -18.39
N SER A 250 9.75 -24.89 -17.62
CA SER A 250 10.60 -25.99 -18.09
C SER A 250 10.29 -27.30 -17.36
N ASP A 251 10.78 -28.42 -17.89
CA ASP A 251 10.68 -29.71 -17.23
C ASP A 251 11.48 -29.73 -15.92
N ASP A 252 12.62 -29.04 -15.86
CA ASP A 252 13.42 -28.91 -14.64
C ASP A 252 12.67 -28.12 -13.56
N LEU A 253 11.99 -27.02 -13.93
CA LEU A 253 11.12 -26.29 -13.00
C LEU A 253 9.98 -27.18 -12.51
N THR A 254 9.34 -27.93 -13.40
CA THR A 254 8.26 -28.84 -13.03
C THR A 254 8.76 -29.92 -12.07
N ALA A 255 9.92 -30.52 -12.34
CA ALA A 255 10.53 -31.51 -11.45
C ALA A 255 10.89 -30.91 -10.07
N LEU A 256 11.39 -29.67 -10.02
CA LEU A 256 11.65 -28.97 -8.78
C LEU A 256 10.37 -28.73 -7.97
N LEU A 257 9.30 -28.30 -8.63
CA LEU A 257 8.00 -28.06 -7.99
C LEU A 257 7.39 -29.38 -7.46
N GLU A 258 7.49 -30.46 -8.21
CA GLU A 258 7.09 -31.81 -7.73
C GLU A 258 7.90 -32.25 -6.50
N LYS A 259 9.22 -32.04 -6.51
CA LYS A 259 10.12 -32.37 -5.38
C LYS A 259 9.79 -31.56 -4.12
N THR A 260 9.29 -30.35 -4.26
CA THR A 260 9.04 -29.40 -3.16
C THR A 260 7.56 -29.31 -2.80
N PHE A 261 6.73 -28.69 -3.61
CA PHE A 261 5.29 -28.50 -3.38
C PHE A 261 4.49 -29.81 -3.56
N GLY A 262 4.98 -30.77 -4.32
CA GLY A 262 4.37 -32.11 -4.40
C GLY A 262 4.28 -32.85 -3.06
N ARG A 263 5.01 -32.40 -2.02
CA ARG A 263 4.94 -32.91 -0.63
C ARG A 263 3.74 -32.40 0.16
N VAL A 264 3.07 -31.32 -0.31
CA VAL A 264 1.90 -30.76 0.39
C VAL A 264 0.79 -31.82 0.43
N GLN A 265 0.10 -31.88 1.58
CA GLN A 265 -0.93 -32.89 1.83
C GLN A 265 -2.00 -32.92 0.74
N THR A 266 -2.36 -34.12 0.31
CA THR A 266 -3.47 -34.36 -0.63
C THR A 266 -4.80 -34.34 0.11
N GLY A 267 -5.88 -33.98 -0.58
CA GLY A 267 -7.23 -34.02 -0.04
C GLY A 267 -8.26 -33.63 -1.10
N PRO A 268 -9.54 -33.91 -0.88
CA PRO A 268 -10.59 -33.42 -1.76
C PRO A 268 -10.71 -31.91 -1.66
N VAL A 269 -11.17 -31.24 -2.72
CA VAL A 269 -11.51 -29.81 -2.67
C VAL A 269 -12.57 -29.62 -1.60
N PRO A 270 -12.33 -28.75 -0.58
CA PRO A 270 -13.27 -28.55 0.51
C PRO A 270 -14.60 -27.99 0.01
N GLN A 271 -15.70 -28.49 0.54
CA GLN A 271 -16.99 -27.85 0.34
C GLN A 271 -17.05 -26.59 1.24
N ARG A 272 -17.35 -25.45 0.63
CA ARG A 272 -17.54 -24.17 1.28
C ARG A 272 -19.02 -23.84 1.37
N GLY A 273 -19.43 -23.17 2.45
CA GLY A 273 -20.81 -22.73 2.60
C GLY A 273 -21.15 -21.63 1.58
N TYR A 274 -22.35 -21.64 1.04
CA TYR A 274 -22.86 -20.57 0.19
C TYR A 274 -23.46 -19.45 1.04
N SER A 275 -23.01 -18.23 0.85
CA SER A 275 -23.32 -17.07 1.71
C SER A 275 -23.82 -15.87 0.87
N PRO A 276 -25.03 -15.95 0.29
CA PRO A 276 -25.56 -14.88 -0.55
C PRO A 276 -25.83 -13.60 0.23
N MET A 277 -25.88 -12.47 -0.47
CA MET A 277 -26.31 -11.21 0.11
C MET A 277 -27.74 -11.35 0.68
N PRO A 278 -28.01 -10.90 1.92
CA PRO A 278 -29.34 -10.94 2.51
C PRO A 278 -30.33 -10.12 1.68
N GLU A 279 -31.62 -10.50 1.74
CA GLU A 279 -32.69 -9.71 1.14
C GLU A 279 -32.74 -8.30 1.76
N ILE A 280 -32.76 -7.29 0.90
CA ILE A 280 -32.86 -5.88 1.29
C ILE A 280 -34.33 -5.48 1.33
N GLN A 281 -34.77 -4.94 2.45
CA GLN A 281 -36.11 -4.43 2.61
C GLN A 281 -36.22 -2.97 2.13
N ALA A 282 -37.37 -2.60 1.58
CA ALA A 282 -37.58 -1.21 1.17
C ALA A 282 -37.51 -0.26 2.39
N GLY A 283 -36.77 0.84 2.23
CA GLY A 283 -36.58 1.85 3.27
C GLY A 283 -35.62 1.46 4.39
N GLU A 284 -34.82 0.42 4.22
CA GLU A 284 -33.81 0.01 5.20
C GLU A 284 -32.74 1.10 5.37
N ARG A 285 -32.49 1.52 6.63
CA ARG A 285 -31.59 2.62 6.95
C ARG A 285 -30.73 2.27 8.16
N GLN A 286 -29.41 2.52 8.04
CA GLN A 286 -28.44 2.24 9.10
C GLN A 286 -27.52 3.45 9.31
N GLU A 287 -27.13 3.73 10.58
CA GLU A 287 -26.20 4.81 10.91
C GLU A 287 -24.79 4.28 11.11
N VAL A 288 -23.81 4.94 10.48
CA VAL A 288 -22.38 4.69 10.66
C VAL A 288 -21.73 5.94 11.24
N THR A 289 -21.13 5.81 12.44
CA THR A 289 -20.49 6.93 13.13
C THR A 289 -19.05 7.10 12.64
N LEU A 290 -18.71 8.30 12.11
CA LEU A 290 -17.38 8.64 11.63
C LEU A 290 -16.90 9.96 12.28
N PRO A 291 -15.59 10.10 12.56
CA PRO A 291 -15.03 11.31 13.20
C PRO A 291 -14.77 12.45 12.21
N ILE A 292 -15.42 12.48 11.06
CA ILE A 292 -15.26 13.51 10.03
C ILE A 292 -16.30 14.62 10.26
N PRO A 293 -15.90 15.81 10.70
CA PRO A 293 -16.83 16.92 10.94
C PRO A 293 -17.27 17.59 9.64
N LEU A 294 -18.33 18.40 9.72
CA LEU A 294 -18.86 19.27 8.69
C LEU A 294 -19.46 18.59 7.45
N ILE A 295 -19.03 17.38 7.11
CA ILE A 295 -19.51 16.66 5.93
C ILE A 295 -20.68 15.74 6.31
N GLY A 296 -21.82 15.89 5.65
CA GLY A 296 -22.87 14.87 5.56
C GLY A 296 -22.52 13.86 4.48
N ALA A 297 -22.80 12.59 4.69
CA ALA A 297 -22.67 11.57 3.65
C ALA A 297 -23.73 10.49 3.81
N GLU A 298 -24.21 9.98 2.69
CA GLU A 298 -25.03 8.78 2.60
C GLU A 298 -24.48 7.85 1.53
N ALA A 299 -24.68 6.54 1.70
CA ALA A 299 -24.41 5.56 0.66
C ALA A 299 -25.69 4.73 0.43
N LEU A 300 -26.12 4.66 -0.83
CA LEU A 300 -27.22 3.79 -1.26
C LEU A 300 -26.61 2.46 -1.69
N VAL A 301 -26.86 1.38 -0.96
CA VAL A 301 -26.31 0.05 -1.23
C VAL A 301 -27.39 -0.83 -1.83
N PHE A 302 -27.21 -1.19 -3.10
CA PHE A 302 -28.04 -2.12 -3.85
C PHE A 302 -27.41 -3.52 -3.86
N LYS A 303 -28.20 -4.54 -4.18
CA LYS A 303 -27.66 -5.85 -4.52
C LYS A 303 -26.83 -5.73 -5.81
N GLY A 304 -25.64 -6.31 -5.84
CA GLY A 304 -24.77 -6.33 -7.01
C GLY A 304 -24.75 -7.68 -7.71
N ALA A 305 -24.01 -7.78 -8.80
CA ALA A 305 -23.69 -9.03 -9.48
C ALA A 305 -22.36 -9.55 -9.00
N THR A 306 -22.27 -10.83 -8.65
CA THR A 306 -20.99 -11.52 -8.47
C THR A 306 -20.31 -11.74 -9.82
N ASP A 307 -19.03 -11.97 -9.82
CA ASP A 307 -18.23 -12.23 -11.03
C ASP A 307 -18.66 -13.50 -11.82
N TYR A 308 -19.54 -14.32 -11.25
CA TYR A 308 -20.07 -15.54 -11.89
C TYR A 308 -21.42 -15.29 -12.58
N GLU A 309 -22.05 -14.15 -12.37
CA GLU A 309 -23.33 -13.82 -13.00
C GLU A 309 -23.09 -13.31 -14.43
N PRO A 310 -23.91 -13.75 -15.42
CA PRO A 310 -23.69 -13.45 -16.83
C PRO A 310 -23.79 -11.95 -17.16
N ASP A 311 -24.48 -11.17 -16.34
CA ASP A 311 -24.68 -9.73 -16.51
C ASP A 311 -23.72 -8.86 -15.66
N ALA A 312 -22.73 -9.48 -15.00
CA ALA A 312 -21.75 -8.76 -14.18
C ALA A 312 -21.02 -7.64 -14.96
N ASN A 313 -20.54 -7.93 -16.17
CA ASN A 313 -19.85 -6.94 -16.99
C ASN A 313 -20.81 -5.84 -17.51
N ALA A 314 -22.07 -6.16 -17.72
CA ALA A 314 -23.07 -5.16 -18.11
C ALA A 314 -23.38 -4.20 -16.94
N LEU A 315 -23.43 -4.71 -15.71
CA LEU A 315 -23.54 -3.89 -14.50
C LEU A 315 -22.28 -3.05 -14.27
N GLU A 316 -21.08 -3.60 -14.52
CA GLU A 316 -19.81 -2.84 -14.47
C GLU A 316 -19.86 -1.62 -15.40
N LEU A 317 -20.31 -1.80 -16.64
CA LEU A 317 -20.53 -0.67 -17.57
C LEU A 317 -21.64 0.28 -17.13
N ALA A 318 -22.74 -0.20 -16.52
CA ALA A 318 -23.77 0.67 -15.95
C ALA A 318 -23.20 1.55 -14.82
N ASN A 319 -22.33 1.00 -13.97
CA ASN A 319 -21.65 1.76 -12.92
C ASN A 319 -20.64 2.76 -13.51
N GLY A 320 -19.92 2.40 -14.55
CA GLY A 320 -19.00 3.29 -15.27
C GLY A 320 -19.75 4.45 -15.97
N LEU A 321 -20.94 4.22 -16.50
CA LEU A 321 -21.81 5.30 -17.02
C LEU A 321 -22.26 6.25 -15.90
N LEU A 322 -22.44 5.76 -14.68
CA LEU A 322 -22.71 6.61 -13.53
C LEU A 322 -21.45 7.35 -13.09
N SER A 323 -20.32 6.66 -12.96
CA SER A 323 -19.11 7.23 -12.38
C SER A 323 -17.87 6.56 -12.97
N ASN A 324 -17.09 7.29 -13.74
CA ASN A 324 -15.80 6.86 -14.30
C ASN A 324 -14.66 7.85 -13.99
N GLY A 325 -14.91 8.82 -13.10
CA GLY A 325 -13.93 9.83 -12.70
C GLY A 325 -13.68 10.93 -13.74
N LYS A 326 -14.49 10.98 -14.83
CA LYS A 326 -14.35 11.97 -15.91
C LYS A 326 -15.70 12.60 -16.26
N ALA A 327 -16.52 11.88 -17.00
CA ALA A 327 -17.74 12.39 -17.61
C ALA A 327 -18.97 11.50 -17.34
N GLY A 328 -18.92 10.62 -16.36
CA GLY A 328 -20.08 9.85 -15.90
C GLY A 328 -21.20 10.77 -15.41
N LEU A 329 -22.39 10.22 -15.27
CA LEU A 329 -23.56 11.02 -14.90
C LEU A 329 -23.46 11.58 -13.47
N LEU A 330 -22.85 10.87 -12.54
CA LEU A 330 -22.54 11.36 -11.19
C LEU A 330 -21.34 12.33 -11.22
N ASP A 331 -20.35 12.06 -12.08
CA ASP A 331 -19.21 12.96 -12.26
C ASP A 331 -19.70 14.32 -12.79
N SER A 332 -20.75 14.34 -13.63
CA SER A 332 -21.35 15.60 -14.09
C SER A 332 -21.92 16.44 -12.95
N LEU A 333 -22.45 15.81 -11.89
CA LEU A 333 -22.93 16.53 -10.72
C LEU A 333 -21.79 17.20 -9.95
N MET A 334 -20.59 16.60 -9.94
CA MET A 334 -19.37 17.19 -9.37
C MET A 334 -18.83 18.29 -10.28
N ASN A 335 -18.68 18.01 -11.58
CA ASN A 335 -18.18 18.97 -12.57
C ASN A 335 -19.08 20.21 -12.73
N GLU A 336 -20.38 20.10 -12.38
CA GLU A 336 -21.35 21.21 -12.33
C GLU A 336 -21.53 21.77 -10.91
N HIS A 337 -20.67 21.42 -9.97
CA HIS A 337 -20.67 21.87 -8.57
C HIS A 337 -22.02 21.67 -7.84
N LYS A 338 -22.77 20.64 -8.16
CA LYS A 338 -24.10 20.33 -7.56
C LYS A 338 -24.02 19.46 -6.33
N VAL A 339 -22.95 18.68 -6.20
CA VAL A 339 -22.57 17.87 -5.03
C VAL A 339 -21.07 18.07 -4.78
N MET A 340 -20.60 17.73 -3.58
CA MET A 340 -19.16 17.72 -3.28
C MET A 340 -18.51 16.47 -3.86
N ALA A 341 -19.16 15.30 -3.67
CA ALA A 341 -18.74 14.05 -4.30
C ALA A 341 -19.92 13.11 -4.48
N SER A 342 -19.91 12.34 -5.56
CA SER A 342 -20.79 11.19 -5.75
C SER A 342 -20.13 10.23 -6.73
N PHE A 343 -20.10 8.95 -6.37
CA PHE A 343 -19.56 7.90 -7.23
C PHE A 343 -20.21 6.55 -6.93
N ALA A 344 -20.22 5.67 -7.93
CA ALA A 344 -20.66 4.30 -7.81
C ALA A 344 -19.45 3.37 -7.65
N LEU A 345 -19.57 2.36 -6.78
CA LEU A 345 -18.55 1.34 -6.58
C LEU A 345 -19.18 -0.02 -6.37
N ASN A 346 -18.52 -1.08 -6.85
CA ASN A 346 -18.87 -2.46 -6.57
C ASN A 346 -18.00 -3.04 -5.47
N VAL A 347 -18.62 -3.85 -4.62
CA VAL A 347 -17.94 -4.71 -3.66
C VAL A 347 -18.44 -6.12 -3.91
N GLY A 348 -17.58 -6.97 -4.46
CA GLY A 348 -17.90 -8.35 -4.83
C GLY A 348 -17.07 -9.36 -4.04
N PHE A 349 -17.71 -10.47 -3.68
CA PHE A 349 -17.15 -11.66 -3.07
C PHE A 349 -17.57 -12.88 -3.90
N ASP A 350 -17.11 -14.07 -3.52
CA ASP A 350 -17.49 -15.29 -4.25
C ASP A 350 -19.02 -15.48 -4.33
N ASP A 351 -19.73 -15.30 -3.22
CA ASP A 351 -21.15 -15.63 -3.12
C ASP A 351 -22.08 -14.42 -3.11
N ALA A 352 -21.54 -13.23 -2.96
CA ALA A 352 -22.34 -12.02 -2.76
C ALA A 352 -21.68 -10.79 -3.35
N ALA A 353 -22.48 -9.86 -3.83
CA ALA A 353 -21.98 -8.57 -4.28
C ALA A 353 -22.97 -7.45 -3.96
N GLY A 354 -22.43 -6.26 -3.70
CA GLY A 354 -23.19 -5.03 -3.53
C GLY A 354 -22.67 -3.94 -4.45
N THR A 355 -23.61 -3.12 -4.95
CA THR A 355 -23.27 -1.87 -5.63
C THR A 355 -23.64 -0.71 -4.72
N ALA A 356 -22.69 0.13 -4.37
CA ALA A 356 -22.90 1.29 -3.51
C ALA A 356 -22.75 2.58 -4.29
N VAL A 357 -23.66 3.52 -4.07
CA VAL A 357 -23.60 4.88 -4.60
C VAL A 357 -23.41 5.84 -3.44
N LEU A 358 -22.23 6.44 -3.35
CA LEU A 358 -21.89 7.42 -2.31
C LEU A 358 -22.44 8.80 -2.70
N ILE A 359 -22.92 9.55 -1.72
CA ILE A 359 -23.49 10.89 -1.87
C ILE A 359 -22.89 11.79 -0.79
N ILE A 360 -22.18 12.84 -1.19
CA ILE A 360 -21.70 13.90 -0.32
C ILE A 360 -22.22 15.22 -0.86
N PRO A 361 -23.20 15.85 -0.19
CA PRO A 361 -23.71 17.14 -0.63
C PRO A 361 -22.65 18.24 -0.50
N LYS A 362 -22.84 19.35 -1.17
CA LYS A 362 -22.04 20.56 -0.91
C LYS A 362 -22.03 20.91 0.59
N LEU A 363 -20.97 21.52 1.06
CA LEU A 363 -20.87 21.90 2.46
C LEU A 363 -22.09 22.73 2.86
N PHE A 364 -22.77 22.31 3.93
CA PHE A 364 -24.08 22.83 4.38
C PHE A 364 -25.26 22.62 3.41
N GLY A 365 -25.07 21.88 2.32
CA GLY A 365 -26.13 21.49 1.40
C GLY A 365 -27.10 20.48 2.03
N LYS A 366 -28.30 20.40 1.49
CA LYS A 366 -29.34 19.48 1.96
C LYS A 366 -29.11 18.07 1.35
N MET A 367 -28.96 17.06 2.19
CA MET A 367 -28.80 15.66 1.75
C MET A 367 -29.92 15.22 0.81
N LYS A 368 -31.19 15.47 1.16
CA LYS A 368 -32.35 15.12 0.33
C LYS A 368 -32.29 15.71 -1.10
N THR A 369 -31.67 16.89 -1.26
CA THR A 369 -31.50 17.50 -2.59
C THR A 369 -30.42 16.79 -3.38
N ALA A 370 -29.30 16.42 -2.72
CA ALA A 370 -28.20 15.68 -3.35
C ALA A 370 -28.66 14.25 -3.72
N GLU A 371 -29.36 13.56 -2.81
CA GLU A 371 -29.95 12.24 -3.05
C GLU A 371 -30.92 12.28 -4.26
N GLY A 372 -31.80 13.25 -4.31
CA GLY A 372 -32.72 13.39 -5.45
C GLY A 372 -32.01 13.54 -6.79
N ARG A 373 -30.94 14.36 -6.85
CA ARG A 373 -30.12 14.52 -8.04
C ARG A 373 -29.40 13.22 -8.44
N VAL A 374 -28.85 12.48 -7.46
CA VAL A 374 -28.19 11.21 -7.70
C VAL A 374 -29.18 10.16 -8.21
N MET A 375 -30.38 10.09 -7.60
CA MET A 375 -31.43 9.17 -8.05
C MET A 375 -31.91 9.50 -9.46
N GLU A 376 -31.96 10.78 -9.86
CA GLU A 376 -32.25 11.18 -11.24
C GLU A 376 -31.20 10.62 -12.21
N GLN A 377 -29.88 10.64 -11.85
CA GLN A 377 -28.82 10.10 -12.71
C GLN A 377 -28.90 8.57 -12.82
N ILE A 378 -29.16 7.87 -11.72
CA ILE A 378 -29.40 6.43 -11.74
C ILE A 378 -30.61 6.12 -12.69
N GLN A 379 -31.68 6.89 -12.60
CA GLN A 379 -32.83 6.72 -13.45
C GLN A 379 -32.54 6.99 -14.95
N GLN A 380 -31.57 7.88 -15.27
CA GLN A 380 -31.09 8.06 -16.66
C GLN A 380 -30.52 6.77 -17.24
N VAL A 381 -29.68 6.07 -16.46
CA VAL A 381 -29.09 4.79 -16.90
C VAL A 381 -30.17 3.72 -17.06
N ILE A 382 -31.08 3.59 -16.09
CA ILE A 382 -32.22 2.65 -16.14
C ILE A 382 -33.08 2.87 -17.39
N ASN A 383 -33.29 4.12 -17.76
CA ASN A 383 -34.11 4.48 -18.92
C ASN A 383 -33.35 4.45 -20.26
N GLY A 384 -32.04 4.20 -20.23
CA GLY A 384 -31.23 4.23 -21.43
C GLY A 384 -30.96 5.64 -21.98
N ASN A 385 -31.07 6.67 -21.15
CA ASN A 385 -30.87 8.08 -21.56
C ASN A 385 -29.39 8.46 -21.57
N PHE A 386 -28.56 7.68 -22.24
CA PHE A 386 -27.15 7.95 -22.52
C PHE A 386 -26.89 7.63 -24.00
N SER A 387 -25.87 8.24 -24.57
CA SER A 387 -25.55 8.03 -25.99
C SER A 387 -24.74 6.75 -26.21
N ASP A 388 -24.84 6.18 -27.39
CA ASP A 388 -24.03 5.03 -27.81
C ASP A 388 -22.52 5.42 -27.81
N SER A 389 -22.21 6.68 -28.13
CA SER A 389 -20.81 7.15 -28.08
C SER A 389 -20.22 7.20 -26.66
N GLN A 390 -21.03 7.47 -25.63
CA GLN A 390 -20.57 7.39 -24.24
C GLN A 390 -20.30 5.94 -23.83
N LEU A 391 -21.19 5.03 -24.22
CA LEU A 391 -20.98 3.61 -23.94
C LEU A 391 -19.73 3.06 -24.65
N GLU A 392 -19.54 3.40 -25.93
CA GLU A 392 -18.36 2.96 -26.69
C GLU A 392 -17.06 3.54 -26.12
N ALA A 393 -17.06 4.82 -25.70
CA ALA A 393 -15.91 5.42 -25.04
C ALA A 393 -15.57 4.70 -23.72
N LEU A 394 -16.57 4.38 -22.90
CA LEU A 394 -16.38 3.62 -21.66
C LEU A 394 -15.86 2.21 -21.91
N LYS A 395 -16.40 1.49 -22.91
CA LYS A 395 -15.89 0.16 -23.30
C LYS A 395 -14.43 0.21 -23.72
N GLN A 396 -14.01 1.24 -24.47
CA GLN A 396 -12.61 1.44 -24.84
C GLN A 396 -11.73 1.74 -23.63
N GLU A 397 -12.25 2.48 -22.66
CA GLU A 397 -11.54 2.77 -21.41
C GLU A 397 -11.31 1.49 -20.59
N GLU A 398 -12.34 0.64 -20.43
CA GLU A 398 -12.24 -0.65 -19.73
C GLU A 398 -11.24 -1.59 -20.43
N VAL A 399 -11.27 -1.67 -21.76
CA VAL A 399 -10.31 -2.46 -22.53
C VAL A 399 -8.89 -1.94 -22.33
N MET A 400 -8.68 -0.63 -22.42
CA MET A 400 -7.36 -0.02 -22.20
C MET A 400 -6.86 -0.25 -20.77
N SER A 401 -7.75 -0.16 -19.77
CA SER A 401 -7.42 -0.46 -18.38
C SER A 401 -6.98 -1.92 -18.19
N ALA A 402 -7.71 -2.86 -18.81
CA ALA A 402 -7.36 -4.27 -18.80
C ALA A 402 -6.00 -4.52 -19.48
N GLU A 403 -5.74 -3.94 -20.65
CA GLU A 403 -4.45 -4.05 -21.36
C GLU A 403 -3.30 -3.47 -20.54
N LYS A 404 -3.51 -2.32 -19.87
CA LYS A 404 -2.52 -1.69 -19.00
C LYS A 404 -2.23 -2.54 -17.76
N SER A 405 -3.22 -3.23 -17.20
CA SER A 405 -3.03 -4.15 -16.08
C SER A 405 -2.13 -5.35 -16.41
N LEU A 406 -1.92 -5.64 -17.69
CA LEU A 406 -1.04 -6.72 -18.16
C LEU A 406 0.41 -6.28 -18.36
N GLU A 407 0.76 -5.00 -18.18
CA GLU A 407 2.09 -4.48 -18.49
C GLU A 407 3.18 -4.84 -17.49
N THR A 408 2.84 -4.98 -16.21
CA THR A 408 3.85 -5.20 -15.16
C THR A 408 3.73 -6.58 -14.52
N ILE A 409 4.86 -7.12 -14.03
CA ILE A 409 4.88 -8.36 -13.25
C ILE A 409 3.93 -8.25 -12.07
N SER A 410 3.93 -7.14 -11.32
CA SER A 410 3.08 -6.96 -10.14
C SER A 410 1.59 -7.01 -10.48
N SER A 411 1.15 -6.24 -11.49
CA SER A 411 -0.29 -6.20 -11.85
C SER A 411 -0.78 -7.52 -12.44
N ARG A 412 0.05 -8.24 -13.23
CA ARG A 412 -0.29 -9.59 -13.69
C ARG A 412 -0.36 -10.59 -12.53
N SER A 413 0.57 -10.48 -11.58
CA SER A 413 0.57 -11.35 -10.39
C SER A 413 -0.69 -11.17 -9.56
N GLU A 414 -1.11 -9.92 -9.31
CA GLU A 414 -2.36 -9.61 -8.60
C GLU A 414 -3.57 -10.17 -9.35
N LEU A 415 -3.62 -10.02 -10.67
CA LEU A 415 -4.68 -10.58 -11.50
C LEU A 415 -4.72 -12.12 -11.42
N LEU A 416 -3.57 -12.79 -11.48
CA LEU A 416 -3.48 -14.25 -11.37
C LEU A 416 -3.92 -14.74 -9.98
N VAL A 417 -3.55 -14.04 -8.91
CA VAL A 417 -4.01 -14.33 -7.54
C VAL A 417 -5.53 -14.20 -7.45
N ASP A 418 -6.09 -13.12 -7.98
CA ASP A 418 -7.55 -12.88 -7.98
C ASP A 418 -8.30 -13.95 -8.78
N LEU A 419 -7.86 -14.25 -10.00
CA LEU A 419 -8.47 -15.27 -10.86
C LEU A 419 -8.45 -16.66 -10.18
N PHE A 420 -7.30 -17.06 -9.63
CA PHE A 420 -7.19 -18.34 -8.95
C PHE A 420 -8.10 -18.41 -7.73
N SER A 421 -8.13 -17.35 -6.91
CA SER A 421 -8.98 -17.30 -5.71
C SER A 421 -10.45 -17.54 -6.03
N LYS A 422 -10.90 -16.99 -7.17
CA LYS A 422 -12.26 -17.11 -7.70
C LYS A 422 -12.51 -18.40 -8.49
N GLY A 423 -11.51 -19.28 -8.64
CA GLY A 423 -11.61 -20.49 -9.46
C GLY A 423 -11.80 -20.22 -10.94
N LYS A 424 -11.34 -19.08 -11.42
CA LYS A 424 -11.29 -18.68 -12.83
C LYS A 424 -9.96 -19.05 -13.45
N THR A 425 -9.88 -19.07 -14.75
CA THR A 425 -8.69 -19.33 -15.55
C THR A 425 -8.13 -18.05 -16.14
N TRP A 426 -6.91 -18.13 -16.68
CA TRP A 426 -6.34 -17.04 -17.47
C TRP A 426 -7.21 -16.69 -18.69
N GLN A 427 -7.81 -17.72 -19.33
CA GLN A 427 -8.73 -17.51 -20.46
C GLN A 427 -9.96 -16.67 -20.07
N ASP A 428 -10.47 -16.80 -18.84
CA ASP A 428 -11.59 -15.99 -18.36
C ASP A 428 -11.28 -14.49 -18.33
N ALA A 429 -10.01 -14.10 -18.03
CA ALA A 429 -9.58 -12.72 -18.09
C ALA A 429 -9.53 -12.19 -19.53
N LEU A 430 -8.99 -12.98 -20.46
CA LEU A 430 -8.97 -12.62 -21.88
C LEU A 430 -10.40 -12.54 -22.45
N ASP A 431 -11.27 -13.48 -22.12
CA ASP A 431 -12.67 -13.51 -22.54
C ASP A 431 -13.47 -12.34 -21.94
N LYS A 432 -13.09 -11.80 -20.76
CA LYS A 432 -13.73 -10.61 -20.20
C LYS A 432 -13.60 -9.42 -21.13
N ILE A 433 -12.43 -9.20 -21.70
CA ILE A 433 -12.18 -8.11 -22.66
C ILE A 433 -13.11 -8.26 -23.87
N GLU A 434 -13.20 -9.46 -24.42
CA GLU A 434 -14.05 -9.73 -25.58
C GLU A 434 -15.55 -9.65 -25.24
N ARG A 435 -15.96 -10.06 -24.05
CA ARG A 435 -17.33 -9.86 -23.55
C ARG A 435 -17.69 -8.37 -23.46
N ILE A 436 -16.83 -7.55 -22.86
CA ILE A 436 -17.05 -6.09 -22.74
C ILE A 436 -17.24 -5.46 -24.13
N LYS A 437 -16.40 -5.80 -25.10
CA LYS A 437 -16.53 -5.28 -26.47
C LYS A 437 -17.88 -5.59 -27.12
N ARG A 438 -18.48 -6.75 -26.81
CA ARG A 438 -19.75 -7.22 -27.42
C ARG A 438 -21.01 -6.69 -26.74
N LEU A 439 -20.90 -6.18 -25.50
CA LEU A 439 -22.07 -5.69 -24.76
C LEU A 439 -22.76 -4.55 -25.52
N THR A 440 -24.06 -4.59 -25.52
CA THR A 440 -24.92 -3.58 -26.16
C THR A 440 -25.55 -2.65 -25.14
N LYS A 441 -26.09 -1.54 -25.60
CA LYS A 441 -26.86 -0.63 -24.75
C LYS A 441 -28.07 -1.34 -24.09
N ALA A 442 -28.70 -2.29 -24.77
CA ALA A 442 -29.79 -3.06 -24.23
C ALA A 442 -29.38 -3.92 -23.04
N ASP A 443 -28.16 -4.53 -23.11
CA ASP A 443 -27.62 -5.34 -22.02
C ASP A 443 -27.34 -4.49 -20.77
N VAL A 444 -26.74 -3.31 -20.96
CA VAL A 444 -26.42 -2.37 -19.87
C VAL A 444 -27.72 -1.85 -19.21
N VAL A 445 -28.74 -1.50 -20.01
CA VAL A 445 -30.04 -1.07 -19.49
C VAL A 445 -30.73 -2.21 -18.74
N ALA A 446 -30.66 -3.43 -19.24
CA ALA A 446 -31.26 -4.60 -18.59
C ALA A 446 -30.58 -4.86 -17.22
N ALA A 447 -29.24 -4.78 -17.14
CA ALA A 447 -28.50 -4.89 -15.90
C ALA A 447 -28.87 -3.75 -14.93
N ALA A 448 -28.91 -2.50 -15.40
CA ALA A 448 -29.30 -1.35 -14.58
C ALA A 448 -30.70 -1.51 -13.98
N LYS A 449 -31.68 -1.97 -14.78
CA LYS A 449 -33.02 -2.25 -14.30
C LYS A 449 -33.09 -3.36 -13.27
N LYS A 450 -32.27 -4.38 -13.41
CA LYS A 450 -32.23 -5.53 -12.50
C LYS A 450 -31.62 -5.15 -11.13
N TYR A 451 -30.53 -4.39 -11.13
CA TYR A 451 -29.74 -4.16 -9.92
C TYR A 451 -30.07 -2.83 -9.22
N TYR A 452 -30.39 -1.77 -9.95
CA TYR A 452 -30.80 -0.50 -9.37
C TYR A 452 -32.34 -0.45 -9.15
N GLY A 453 -32.81 -1.40 -8.32
CA GLY A 453 -34.22 -1.48 -7.94
C GLY A 453 -34.63 -0.48 -6.86
N THR A 454 -35.83 -0.63 -6.34
CA THR A 454 -36.37 0.21 -5.26
C THR A 454 -35.92 -0.21 -3.88
N ASN A 455 -35.34 -1.41 -3.75
CA ASN A 455 -34.86 -1.95 -2.49
C ASN A 455 -33.35 -1.73 -2.39
N TYR A 456 -32.95 -0.84 -1.48
CA TYR A 456 -31.57 -0.54 -1.16
C TYR A 456 -31.45 -0.17 0.33
N ILE A 457 -30.25 -0.36 0.88
CA ILE A 457 -29.90 0.07 2.24
C ILE A 457 -29.35 1.50 2.14
N THR A 458 -29.90 2.43 2.92
CA THR A 458 -29.29 3.76 3.09
C THR A 458 -28.37 3.73 4.30
N LEU A 459 -27.07 3.80 4.05
CA LEU A 459 -26.07 4.00 5.10
C LEU A 459 -25.89 5.49 5.33
N VAL A 460 -26.10 5.95 6.55
CA VAL A 460 -26.07 7.37 6.91
C VAL A 460 -24.87 7.64 7.81
N LYS A 461 -24.02 8.55 7.40
CA LYS A 461 -22.93 9.01 8.24
C LYS A 461 -23.45 9.87 9.37
N LYS A 462 -23.11 9.49 10.60
CA LYS A 462 -23.28 10.28 11.81
C LYS A 462 -21.95 10.82 12.28
N TYR A 463 -21.87 12.11 12.59
CA TYR A 463 -20.65 12.69 13.16
C TYR A 463 -20.48 12.24 14.63
N GLY A 464 -19.33 11.74 14.98
CA GLY A 464 -18.96 11.39 16.34
C GLY A 464 -17.73 10.50 16.40
N THR A 465 -17.26 10.26 17.64
CA THR A 465 -16.22 9.26 17.88
C THR A 465 -16.91 7.91 18.09
N PRO A 466 -16.64 6.88 17.28
CA PRO A 466 -17.20 5.55 17.51
C PRO A 466 -16.84 5.05 18.91
N LYS A 467 -17.77 4.31 19.51
CA LYS A 467 -17.47 3.57 20.75
C LYS A 467 -16.47 2.47 20.39
N LYS A 468 -15.31 2.54 20.98
CA LYS A 468 -14.22 1.61 20.73
C LYS A 468 -14.16 0.55 21.83
N GLU A 469 -14.06 -0.71 21.46
CA GLU A 469 -13.68 -1.78 22.37
C GLU A 469 -12.15 -1.87 22.41
N THR A 470 -11.57 -2.09 23.57
CA THR A 470 -10.12 -2.21 23.73
C THR A 470 -9.77 -3.64 24.11
N LEU A 471 -8.89 -4.26 23.37
CA LEU A 471 -8.23 -5.50 23.73
C LEU A 471 -7.01 -5.16 24.58
N LYS A 472 -7.07 -5.48 25.87
CA LYS A 472 -5.92 -5.39 26.76
C LYS A 472 -5.12 -6.67 26.65
N GLN A 473 -3.81 -6.51 26.52
CA GLN A 473 -2.89 -7.65 26.57
C GLN A 473 -2.96 -8.32 27.95
N PRO A 474 -2.82 -9.67 28.02
CA PRO A 474 -2.83 -10.41 29.26
C PRO A 474 -1.70 -10.06 30.24
N GLY A 475 -0.69 -9.31 29.82
CA GLY A 475 0.44 -8.90 30.68
C GLY A 475 1.42 -10.04 30.93
N TYR A 476 1.67 -10.84 29.92
CA TYR A 476 2.66 -11.92 29.97
C TYR A 476 4.09 -11.39 30.17
N LYS A 477 4.95 -12.20 30.79
CA LYS A 477 6.38 -11.90 30.78
C LYS A 477 6.91 -12.06 29.37
N PRO A 478 7.68 -11.08 28.86
CA PRO A 478 8.29 -11.16 27.54
C PRO A 478 9.18 -12.42 27.41
N ILE A 479 9.09 -13.05 26.25
CA ILE A 479 9.93 -14.20 25.91
C ILE A 479 11.30 -13.66 25.45
N GLN A 480 12.36 -14.05 26.17
CA GLN A 480 13.73 -13.71 25.78
C GLN A 480 14.28 -14.85 24.90
N PRO A 481 14.52 -14.62 23.63
CA PRO A 481 15.02 -15.68 22.73
C PRO A 481 16.45 -16.03 23.09
N LYS A 482 16.75 -17.34 23.20
CA LYS A 482 18.08 -17.84 23.54
C LYS A 482 18.89 -18.26 22.31
N ASN A 483 18.22 -18.77 21.28
CA ASN A 483 18.86 -19.40 20.11
C ASN A 483 18.92 -18.48 18.89
N THR A 484 19.23 -17.21 19.08
CA THR A 484 19.23 -16.21 17.99
C THR A 484 20.23 -16.48 16.88
N ASP A 485 21.32 -17.18 17.20
CA ASP A 485 22.42 -17.52 16.26
C ASP A 485 22.38 -18.98 15.80
N ALA A 486 21.43 -19.76 16.33
CA ALA A 486 21.25 -21.16 15.94
C ALA A 486 20.67 -21.28 14.52
N LYS A 487 20.85 -22.46 13.95
CA LYS A 487 20.26 -22.87 12.67
C LYS A 487 19.55 -24.21 12.88
N SER A 488 18.35 -24.31 12.36
CA SER A 488 17.64 -25.58 12.30
C SER A 488 18.31 -26.57 11.33
N ASP A 489 17.94 -27.85 11.40
CA ASP A 489 18.40 -28.87 10.44
C ASP A 489 17.95 -28.52 9.02
N PHE A 490 16.77 -27.96 8.87
CA PHE A 490 16.26 -27.49 7.59
C PHE A 490 17.12 -26.35 7.02
N ALA A 491 17.47 -25.36 7.84
CA ALA A 491 18.33 -24.27 7.39
C ALA A 491 19.72 -24.77 6.96
N ARG A 492 20.28 -25.77 7.68
CA ARG A 492 21.56 -26.42 7.30
C ARG A 492 21.46 -27.17 5.97
N GLN A 493 20.34 -27.86 5.71
CA GLN A 493 20.08 -28.51 4.43
C GLN A 493 19.95 -27.52 3.30
N LEU A 494 19.26 -26.40 3.54
CA LEU A 494 19.08 -25.33 2.54
C LEU A 494 20.43 -24.70 2.16
N GLU A 495 21.38 -24.59 3.09
CA GLU A 495 22.73 -24.08 2.84
C GLU A 495 23.58 -25.00 1.94
N GLN A 496 23.19 -26.28 1.75
CA GLN A 496 23.87 -27.19 0.80
C GLN A 496 23.46 -26.94 -0.65
N ILE A 497 22.37 -26.21 -0.90
CA ILE A 497 21.92 -25.87 -2.25
C ILE A 497 22.87 -24.82 -2.82
N PRO A 498 23.53 -25.06 -3.96
CA PRO A 498 24.44 -24.11 -4.56
C PRO A 498 23.75 -22.79 -4.88
N VAL A 499 24.43 -21.69 -4.60
CA VAL A 499 23.97 -20.36 -4.97
C VAL A 499 24.75 -19.89 -6.21
N ILE A 500 24.02 -19.65 -7.28
CA ILE A 500 24.60 -19.07 -8.50
C ILE A 500 24.77 -17.57 -8.27
N GLN A 501 26.02 -17.08 -8.34
CA GLN A 501 26.29 -15.64 -8.26
C GLN A 501 25.87 -14.99 -9.56
N THR A 502 24.98 -14.01 -9.49
CA THR A 502 24.55 -13.18 -10.61
C THR A 502 24.95 -11.74 -10.40
N GLU A 503 25.24 -11.05 -11.49
CA GLU A 503 25.55 -9.62 -11.42
C GLU A 503 24.27 -8.83 -11.10
N ILE A 504 24.42 -7.85 -10.19
CA ILE A 504 23.33 -6.96 -9.82
C ILE A 504 23.06 -5.99 -10.98
N ARG A 505 21.87 -6.06 -11.55
CA ARG A 505 21.46 -5.17 -12.65
C ARG A 505 21.13 -3.78 -12.10
N THR A 506 21.80 -2.75 -12.62
CA THR A 506 21.56 -1.34 -12.32
C THR A 506 21.25 -0.57 -13.60
N VAL A 507 20.71 0.64 -13.47
CA VAL A 507 20.34 1.42 -14.64
C VAL A 507 21.55 2.19 -15.18
N ASP A 508 21.85 2.02 -16.45
CA ASP A 508 22.77 2.91 -17.13
C ASP A 508 22.02 4.21 -17.50
N LEU A 509 22.28 5.27 -16.74
CA LEU A 509 21.57 6.55 -16.92
C LEU A 509 21.85 7.22 -18.27
N GLN A 510 22.90 6.82 -19.00
CA GLN A 510 23.25 7.40 -20.30
C GLN A 510 22.53 6.74 -21.46
N THR A 511 22.16 5.47 -21.32
CA THR A 511 21.57 4.67 -22.42
C THR A 511 20.18 4.13 -22.13
N ALA A 512 19.70 4.22 -20.87
CA ALA A 512 18.41 3.68 -20.47
C ALA A 512 17.22 4.37 -21.15
N VAL A 513 17.38 5.64 -21.51
CA VAL A 513 16.40 6.46 -22.22
C VAL A 513 17.09 7.30 -23.30
N ASP A 514 16.40 7.60 -24.38
CA ASP A 514 16.86 8.61 -25.32
C ASP A 514 16.46 10.00 -24.79
N THR A 515 17.35 10.98 -24.97
CA THR A 515 17.09 12.35 -24.56
C THR A 515 17.18 13.29 -25.74
N LYS A 516 16.35 14.33 -25.78
CA LYS A 516 16.38 15.36 -26.80
C LYS A 516 16.08 16.73 -26.21
N GLN A 517 17.01 17.67 -26.40
CA GLN A 517 16.78 19.06 -26.03
C GLN A 517 15.80 19.69 -27.00
N LEU A 518 14.69 20.24 -26.54
CA LEU A 518 13.66 20.90 -27.35
C LEU A 518 13.82 22.42 -27.37
N SER A 519 14.35 23.01 -26.29
CA SER A 519 14.74 24.39 -26.12
C SER A 519 15.75 24.49 -24.96
N ASP A 520 16.29 25.70 -24.67
CA ASP A 520 17.23 25.89 -23.56
C ASP A 520 16.61 25.54 -22.17
N HIS A 521 15.28 25.45 -22.11
CA HIS A 521 14.51 25.24 -20.88
C HIS A 521 13.60 24.00 -20.94
N ALA A 522 13.70 23.17 -22.01
CA ALA A 522 12.82 22.00 -22.18
C ALA A 522 13.57 20.77 -22.68
N THR A 523 13.53 19.69 -21.91
CA THR A 523 14.20 18.42 -22.25
C THR A 523 13.19 17.29 -22.36
N LEU A 524 13.25 16.51 -23.44
CA LEU A 524 12.46 15.28 -23.63
C LEU A 524 13.28 14.07 -23.21
N TYR A 525 12.69 13.25 -22.33
CA TYR A 525 13.16 11.91 -21.97
C TYR A 525 12.20 10.90 -22.59
N TYR A 526 12.73 9.99 -23.38
CA TYR A 526 11.94 9.09 -24.21
C TYR A 526 12.28 7.62 -23.94
N LYS A 527 11.24 6.79 -23.91
CA LYS A 527 11.34 5.33 -23.91
C LYS A 527 10.26 4.73 -24.78
N GLN A 528 10.64 3.75 -25.62
CA GLN A 528 9.65 3.02 -26.40
C GLN A 528 8.86 2.07 -25.51
N ASN A 529 7.52 2.00 -25.70
CA ASN A 529 6.66 0.97 -25.12
C ASN A 529 6.79 -0.30 -25.98
N PRO A 530 7.24 -1.44 -25.41
CA PRO A 530 7.42 -2.67 -26.16
C PRO A 530 6.18 -3.57 -26.18
N ILE A 531 5.09 -3.22 -25.45
CA ILE A 531 3.99 -4.16 -25.14
C ILE A 531 2.72 -3.82 -25.91
N ASN A 532 2.30 -2.57 -25.91
CA ASN A 532 1.02 -2.13 -26.49
C ASN A 532 1.11 -0.70 -27.03
N ASP A 533 0.02 -0.20 -27.60
CA ASP A 533 -0.08 1.13 -28.21
C ASP A 533 -0.62 2.21 -27.22
N ILE A 534 -0.39 2.02 -25.92
CA ILE A 534 -0.77 3.00 -24.89
C ILE A 534 0.43 3.89 -24.60
N PHE A 535 0.26 5.21 -24.71
CA PHE A 535 1.28 6.16 -24.27
C PHE A 535 1.06 6.63 -22.84
N THR A 536 2.16 6.99 -22.17
CA THR A 536 2.17 7.88 -21.02
C THR A 536 3.04 9.09 -21.34
N PHE A 537 2.57 10.28 -20.98
CA PHE A 537 3.27 11.53 -21.19
C PHE A 537 3.14 12.42 -19.96
N ASN A 538 4.27 12.92 -19.44
CA ASN A 538 4.26 13.86 -18.33
C ASN A 538 4.96 15.15 -18.75
N LEU A 539 4.25 16.27 -18.65
CA LEU A 539 4.84 17.60 -18.71
C LEU A 539 5.10 18.08 -17.28
N ARG A 540 6.37 18.18 -16.90
CA ARG A 540 6.82 18.51 -15.54
C ARG A 540 7.48 19.88 -15.55
N PHE A 541 6.90 20.87 -14.89
CA PHE A 541 7.55 22.14 -14.62
C PHE A 541 8.35 22.04 -13.32
N LYS A 542 9.59 22.53 -13.32
CA LYS A 542 10.53 22.41 -12.19
C LYS A 542 10.32 23.48 -11.13
N ASP A 543 9.08 23.64 -10.70
CA ASP A 543 8.66 24.31 -9.47
C ASP A 543 7.65 23.44 -8.72
N GLY A 544 7.79 23.32 -7.44
CA GLY A 544 6.93 22.49 -6.60
C GLY A 544 6.55 23.17 -5.29
N LYS A 545 5.69 22.52 -4.53
CA LYS A 545 5.15 23.06 -3.28
C LYS A 545 6.19 23.33 -2.18
N LEU A 546 7.43 22.83 -2.31
CA LEU A 546 8.51 23.18 -1.38
C LEU A 546 9.03 24.62 -1.60
N HIS A 547 8.98 25.10 -2.82
CA HIS A 547 9.29 26.49 -3.15
C HIS A 547 8.03 27.36 -3.16
N THR A 548 6.97 26.90 -3.84
CA THR A 548 5.71 27.63 -4.02
C THR A 548 4.54 26.85 -3.39
N PRO A 549 4.27 27.04 -2.08
CA PRO A 549 3.26 26.25 -1.35
C PRO A 549 1.83 26.34 -1.90
N ALA A 550 1.48 27.46 -2.51
CA ALA A 550 0.16 27.69 -3.12
C ALA A 550 -0.15 26.73 -4.30
N LEU A 551 0.86 26.07 -4.85
CA LEU A 551 0.67 25.07 -5.91
C LEU A 551 -0.22 23.88 -5.48
N SER A 552 -0.28 23.58 -4.18
CA SER A 552 -1.21 22.55 -3.67
C SER A 552 -2.67 22.92 -3.95
N VAL A 553 -3.04 24.16 -3.64
CA VAL A 553 -4.40 24.69 -3.91
C VAL A 553 -4.63 24.86 -5.41
N LEU A 554 -3.60 25.31 -6.13
CA LEU A 554 -3.68 25.43 -7.59
C LEU A 554 -3.98 24.10 -8.28
N GLY A 555 -3.33 23.00 -7.86
CA GLY A 555 -3.55 21.69 -8.44
C GLY A 555 -5.01 21.23 -8.34
N SER A 556 -5.61 21.28 -7.15
CA SER A 556 -7.02 20.95 -6.93
C SER A 556 -7.96 21.88 -7.70
N TYR A 557 -7.68 23.19 -7.68
CA TYR A 557 -8.49 24.18 -8.39
C TYR A 557 -8.48 23.95 -9.91
N LEU A 558 -7.31 23.77 -10.53
CA LEU A 558 -7.18 23.53 -11.97
C LEU A 558 -7.91 22.25 -12.42
N SER A 559 -7.91 21.22 -11.57
CA SER A 559 -8.63 19.98 -11.83
C SER A 559 -10.14 20.15 -11.95
N SER A 560 -10.68 21.27 -11.47
CA SER A 560 -12.10 21.61 -11.51
C SER A 560 -12.45 22.63 -12.61
N LEU A 561 -11.45 23.09 -13.39
CA LEU A 561 -11.68 24.12 -14.39
C LEU A 561 -11.99 23.58 -15.79
N GLY A 562 -12.73 24.37 -16.55
CA GLY A 562 -12.78 24.31 -18.00
C GLY A 562 -11.83 25.32 -18.65
N THR A 563 -12.08 25.62 -19.93
CA THR A 563 -11.37 26.63 -20.72
C THR A 563 -12.32 27.78 -21.10
N ASP A 564 -11.81 28.74 -21.81
CA ASP A 564 -12.62 29.86 -22.35
C ASP A 564 -13.75 29.37 -23.29
N SER A 565 -13.54 28.22 -23.96
CA SER A 565 -14.46 27.66 -24.97
C SER A 565 -15.17 26.38 -24.50
N LEU A 566 -14.64 25.65 -23.51
CA LEU A 566 -15.20 24.41 -23.01
C LEU A 566 -15.43 24.50 -21.50
N LYS A 567 -16.68 24.35 -21.06
CA LYS A 567 -16.96 24.16 -19.63
C LYS A 567 -16.32 22.87 -19.13
N LYS A 568 -16.09 22.71 -17.81
CA LYS A 568 -15.46 21.54 -17.20
C LYS A 568 -16.03 20.22 -17.75
N GLN A 569 -17.34 20.03 -17.69
CA GLN A 569 -17.99 18.81 -18.21
C GLN A 569 -17.74 18.58 -19.70
N GLN A 570 -17.69 19.65 -20.50
CA GLN A 570 -17.39 19.52 -21.96
C GLN A 570 -15.91 19.17 -22.20
N LEU A 571 -15.00 19.67 -21.37
CA LEU A 571 -13.60 19.33 -21.42
C LEU A 571 -13.37 17.85 -21.07
N GLU A 572 -14.05 17.34 -20.04
CA GLU A 572 -14.00 15.93 -19.66
C GLU A 572 -14.55 15.01 -20.77
N LEU A 573 -15.65 15.41 -21.40
CA LEU A 573 -16.20 14.70 -22.57
C LEU A 573 -15.20 14.72 -23.76
N ALA A 574 -14.44 15.82 -23.93
CA ALA A 574 -13.42 15.90 -24.97
C ALA A 574 -12.27 14.93 -24.69
N TRP A 575 -11.81 14.83 -23.44
CA TRP A 575 -10.82 13.83 -23.02
C TRP A 575 -11.33 12.41 -23.19
N GLN A 576 -12.57 12.13 -22.75
CA GLN A 576 -13.19 10.81 -22.90
C GLN A 576 -13.31 10.41 -24.37
N LYS A 577 -13.68 11.33 -25.26
CA LYS A 577 -13.83 11.08 -26.72
C LYS A 577 -12.53 10.59 -27.37
N ILE A 578 -11.38 11.04 -26.88
CA ILE A 578 -10.06 10.58 -27.35
C ILE A 578 -9.49 9.48 -26.47
N ASN A 579 -10.29 8.92 -25.58
CA ASN A 579 -9.90 7.87 -24.61
C ASN A 579 -8.57 8.19 -23.89
N THR A 580 -8.40 9.44 -23.46
CA THR A 580 -7.20 9.93 -22.78
C THR A 580 -7.56 10.50 -21.41
N THR A 581 -6.75 10.23 -20.40
CA THR A 581 -6.85 10.86 -19.09
C THR A 581 -5.84 11.99 -18.98
N MET A 582 -6.24 13.07 -18.30
CA MET A 582 -5.36 14.14 -17.85
C MET A 582 -5.42 14.22 -16.32
N GLU A 583 -4.27 14.19 -15.68
CA GLU A 583 -4.13 14.37 -14.23
C GLU A 583 -3.20 15.54 -13.94
N ILE A 584 -3.46 16.28 -12.86
CA ILE A 584 -2.66 17.42 -12.41
C ILE A 584 -2.14 17.11 -11.01
N ASN A 585 -0.84 17.23 -10.81
CA ASN A 585 -0.21 16.93 -9.53
C ASN A 585 0.80 18.01 -9.14
N ALA A 586 0.59 18.60 -7.94
CA ALA A 586 1.55 19.48 -7.29
C ALA A 586 2.50 18.67 -6.41
N GLY A 587 3.62 18.24 -6.95
CA GLY A 587 4.66 17.51 -6.23
C GLY A 587 5.50 18.41 -5.32
N SER A 588 6.46 17.80 -4.63
CA SER A 588 7.42 18.54 -3.79
C SER A 588 8.33 19.45 -4.63
N HIS A 589 8.83 18.94 -5.73
CA HIS A 589 9.83 19.60 -6.56
C HIS A 589 9.31 20.02 -7.94
N THR A 590 8.17 19.49 -8.36
CA THR A 590 7.64 19.71 -9.72
C THR A 590 6.12 19.85 -9.70
N PHE A 591 5.60 20.61 -10.68
CA PHE A 591 4.19 20.67 -11.02
C PHE A 591 3.96 19.91 -12.34
N VAL A 592 3.07 18.94 -12.34
CA VAL A 592 3.00 17.91 -13.38
C VAL A 592 1.62 17.82 -14.01
N PHE A 593 1.58 17.76 -15.35
CA PHE A 593 0.43 17.33 -16.14
C PHE A 593 0.74 15.95 -16.72
N SER A 594 -0.06 14.94 -16.37
CA SER A 594 0.10 13.56 -16.84
C SER A 594 -1.00 13.20 -17.82
N LEU A 595 -0.63 12.67 -18.98
CA LEU A 595 -1.56 12.13 -19.97
C LEU A 595 -1.34 10.64 -20.15
N THR A 596 -2.41 9.88 -20.28
CA THR A 596 -2.39 8.44 -20.63
C THR A 596 -3.50 8.15 -21.61
N GLY A 597 -3.18 7.50 -22.72
CA GLY A 597 -4.15 7.16 -23.76
C GLY A 597 -3.55 6.36 -24.91
N PRO A 598 -4.34 6.01 -25.93
CA PRO A 598 -3.83 5.33 -27.12
C PRO A 598 -2.87 6.22 -27.91
N ASP A 599 -1.75 5.68 -28.43
CA ASP A 599 -0.74 6.44 -29.17
C ASP A 599 -1.29 7.20 -30.40
N LYS A 600 -2.31 6.66 -31.05
CA LYS A 600 -3.01 7.36 -32.15
C LYS A 600 -3.67 8.67 -31.71
N GLN A 601 -3.92 8.84 -30.42
CA GLN A 601 -4.54 10.04 -29.84
C GLN A 601 -3.50 11.00 -29.21
N PHE A 602 -2.21 10.70 -29.27
CA PHE A 602 -1.18 11.52 -28.63
C PHE A 602 -1.20 12.98 -29.08
N GLU A 603 -1.23 13.25 -30.40
CA GLU A 603 -1.28 14.62 -30.92
C GLU A 603 -2.59 15.35 -30.61
N PRO A 604 -3.80 14.74 -30.76
CA PRO A 604 -5.01 15.32 -30.23
C PRO A 604 -4.97 15.65 -28.73
N ALA A 605 -4.36 14.75 -27.93
CA ALA A 605 -4.20 14.96 -26.50
C ALA A 605 -3.27 16.15 -26.19
N LEU A 606 -2.14 16.29 -26.89
CA LEU A 606 -1.26 17.45 -26.73
C LEU A 606 -1.94 18.76 -27.12
N ARG A 607 -2.75 18.77 -28.20
CA ARG A 607 -3.51 19.97 -28.56
C ARG A 607 -4.53 20.38 -27.50
N LEU A 608 -5.21 19.39 -26.91
CA LEU A 608 -6.19 19.65 -25.84
C LEU A 608 -5.48 20.14 -24.56
N LEU A 609 -4.34 19.54 -24.21
CA LEU A 609 -3.50 20.02 -23.11
C LEU A 609 -3.01 21.45 -23.35
N ALA A 610 -2.49 21.74 -24.54
CA ALA A 610 -2.03 23.09 -24.90
C ALA A 610 -3.16 24.13 -24.82
N HIS A 611 -4.35 23.76 -25.28
CA HIS A 611 -5.54 24.61 -25.14
C HIS A 611 -5.84 24.88 -23.67
N PHE A 612 -5.80 23.86 -22.80
CA PHE A 612 -5.99 24.04 -21.35
C PHE A 612 -4.90 24.93 -20.72
N LEU A 613 -3.61 24.70 -21.05
CA LEU A 613 -2.49 25.48 -20.54
C LEU A 613 -2.63 26.98 -20.86
N GLN A 614 -3.16 27.30 -22.04
CA GLN A 614 -3.25 28.66 -22.54
C GLN A 614 -4.56 29.38 -22.15
N SER A 615 -5.66 28.62 -21.99
CA SER A 615 -7.00 29.21 -21.92
C SER A 615 -7.86 28.68 -20.73
N ALA A 616 -7.24 28.05 -19.73
CA ALA A 616 -7.94 27.70 -18.51
C ALA A 616 -8.68 28.93 -17.94
N LYS A 617 -9.96 28.76 -17.66
CA LYS A 617 -10.83 29.85 -17.25
C LYS A 617 -11.22 29.72 -15.79
N GLY A 618 -11.08 30.80 -15.04
CA GLY A 618 -11.49 30.85 -13.64
C GLY A 618 -12.99 30.62 -13.46
N ASP A 619 -13.31 29.89 -12.39
CA ASP A 619 -14.67 29.52 -12.01
C ASP A 619 -14.87 29.78 -10.51
N ASP A 620 -15.93 30.57 -10.18
CA ASP A 620 -16.20 30.98 -8.80
C ASP A 620 -16.69 29.79 -7.94
N GLU A 621 -17.42 28.86 -8.53
CA GLU A 621 -17.87 27.64 -7.84
C GLU A 621 -16.68 26.71 -7.54
N ALA A 622 -15.79 26.51 -8.51
CA ALA A 622 -14.57 25.74 -8.30
C ALA A 622 -13.70 26.33 -7.20
N LEU A 623 -13.55 27.65 -7.18
CA LEU A 623 -12.83 28.37 -6.12
C LEU A 623 -13.53 28.22 -4.75
N SER A 624 -14.84 28.27 -4.73
CA SER A 624 -15.63 28.05 -3.52
C SER A 624 -15.43 26.63 -2.98
N ASP A 625 -15.44 25.64 -3.87
CA ASP A 625 -15.25 24.23 -3.51
C ASP A 625 -13.85 23.99 -2.95
N ALA A 626 -12.81 24.54 -3.56
CA ALA A 626 -11.43 24.45 -3.04
C ALA A 626 -11.29 25.09 -1.64
N LYS A 627 -11.97 26.21 -1.38
CA LYS A 627 -12.01 26.85 -0.05
C LYS A 627 -12.79 26.03 0.97
N ASP A 628 -13.85 25.36 0.57
CA ASP A 628 -14.63 24.49 1.46
C ASP A 628 -13.89 23.20 1.78
N GLU A 629 -13.13 22.63 0.84
CA GLU A 629 -12.22 21.50 1.06
C GLU A 629 -11.17 21.86 2.12
N ASP A 630 -10.42 22.95 1.95
CA ASP A 630 -9.45 23.45 2.94
C ASP A 630 -10.07 23.62 4.34
N LYS A 631 -11.30 24.13 4.40
CA LYS A 631 -12.01 24.32 5.68
C LYS A 631 -12.34 22.98 6.36
N VAL A 632 -12.71 21.96 5.60
CA VAL A 632 -12.96 20.62 6.11
C VAL A 632 -11.67 19.99 6.61
N ASP A 633 -10.58 20.06 5.84
CA ASP A 633 -9.29 19.51 6.19
C ASP A 633 -8.74 20.13 7.47
N ARG A 634 -8.75 21.46 7.56
CA ARG A 634 -8.35 22.16 8.79
C ARG A 634 -9.22 21.81 9.99
N LYS A 635 -10.51 21.55 9.81
CA LYS A 635 -11.40 21.17 10.90
C LYS A 635 -11.24 19.72 11.32
N SER A 636 -10.86 18.84 10.38
CA SER A 636 -10.62 17.42 10.61
C SER A 636 -9.26 17.17 11.25
N PHE A 637 -8.27 18.00 10.98
CA PHE A 637 -6.90 17.81 11.46
C PHE A 637 -6.82 17.58 12.98
N GLY A 638 -6.05 16.57 13.37
CA GLY A 638 -5.79 16.22 14.77
C GLY A 638 -6.94 15.43 15.43
N LYS A 639 -7.94 15.00 14.66
CA LYS A 639 -8.98 14.10 15.19
C LYS A 639 -8.49 12.65 15.29
N GLN A 640 -7.51 12.30 14.49
CA GLN A 640 -6.83 11.02 14.49
C GLN A 640 -5.32 11.23 14.64
N LYS A 641 -4.61 10.26 15.21
CA LYS A 641 -3.16 10.36 15.39
C LYS A 641 -2.41 10.37 14.06
N ASP A 642 -2.97 9.70 13.05
CA ASP A 642 -2.37 9.64 11.71
C ASP A 642 -2.36 11.00 11.00
N ASP A 643 -3.35 11.86 11.28
CA ASP A 643 -3.38 13.25 10.76
C ASP A 643 -2.17 14.07 11.22
N VAL A 644 -1.66 13.76 12.43
CA VAL A 644 -0.60 14.53 13.10
C VAL A 644 0.79 13.98 12.76
N LEU A 645 0.90 12.70 12.37
CA LEU A 645 2.17 12.00 12.21
C LEU A 645 3.13 12.71 11.25
N THR A 646 2.68 13.00 10.04
CA THR A 646 3.53 13.65 9.03
C THR A 646 3.79 15.12 9.34
N PRO A 647 2.78 15.94 9.73
CA PRO A 647 3.02 17.33 10.13
C PRO A 647 3.99 17.49 11.30
N MET A 648 3.88 16.67 12.33
CA MET A 648 4.78 16.72 13.47
C MET A 648 6.21 16.32 13.10
N ARG A 649 6.37 15.28 12.27
CA ARG A 649 7.67 14.87 11.74
C ARG A 649 8.29 15.97 10.87
N GLU A 650 7.52 16.58 9.98
CA GLU A 650 7.95 17.71 9.16
C GLU A 650 8.40 18.91 10.03
N TYR A 651 7.67 19.21 11.10
CA TYR A 651 8.04 20.24 12.05
C TYR A 651 9.38 19.94 12.73
N VAL A 652 9.56 18.72 13.22
CA VAL A 652 10.81 18.32 13.87
C VAL A 652 11.98 18.31 12.90
N MET A 653 11.76 17.88 11.66
CA MET A 653 12.83 17.80 10.66
C MET A 653 13.20 19.16 10.05
N TYR A 654 12.23 20.05 9.83
CA TYR A 654 12.42 21.27 9.03
C TYR A 654 12.04 22.58 9.73
N GLY A 655 11.50 22.51 10.95
CA GLY A 655 11.08 23.67 11.73
C GLY A 655 10.04 24.51 10.98
N SER A 656 10.29 25.82 10.90
CA SER A 656 9.43 26.75 10.17
C SER A 656 9.35 26.51 8.65
N LYS A 657 10.26 25.69 8.11
CA LYS A 657 10.23 25.27 6.69
C LYS A 657 9.41 24.00 6.45
N SER A 658 8.66 23.51 7.47
CA SER A 658 7.68 22.43 7.30
C SER A 658 6.66 22.82 6.23
N THR A 659 6.32 21.90 5.33
CA THR A 659 5.29 22.14 4.31
C THR A 659 3.94 22.46 4.92
N TYR A 660 3.64 21.90 6.09
CA TYR A 660 2.39 22.15 6.81
C TYR A 660 2.32 23.50 7.51
N LEU A 661 3.45 24.07 7.86
CA LEU A 661 3.54 25.45 8.40
C LEU A 661 3.67 26.49 7.29
N ASN A 662 4.23 26.09 6.16
CA ASN A 662 4.46 26.99 5.03
C ASN A 662 3.28 27.03 4.03
N GLN A 663 2.22 26.24 4.25
CA GLN A 663 1.00 26.33 3.45
C GLN A 663 0.28 27.67 3.64
N LEU A 664 -0.61 28.01 2.71
CA LEU A 664 -1.44 29.19 2.84
C LEU A 664 -2.27 29.17 4.13
N SER A 665 -2.31 30.28 4.85
CA SER A 665 -3.16 30.41 6.04
C SER A 665 -4.63 30.45 5.68
N LYS A 666 -5.50 30.20 6.65
CA LYS A 666 -6.95 30.32 6.50
C LYS A 666 -7.39 31.66 5.94
N SER A 667 -6.71 32.77 6.33
CA SER A 667 -7.02 34.11 5.84
C SER A 667 -6.58 34.30 4.40
N GLU A 668 -5.42 33.77 4.02
CA GLU A 668 -4.94 33.81 2.64
C GLU A 668 -5.83 32.98 1.71
N ILE A 669 -6.20 31.75 2.10
CA ILE A 669 -7.17 30.94 1.34
C ILE A 669 -8.50 31.65 1.15
N LYS A 670 -9.03 32.27 2.23
CA LYS A 670 -10.28 33.04 2.15
C LYS A 670 -10.19 34.22 1.17
N ALA A 671 -9.02 34.86 1.11
CA ALA A 671 -8.77 36.05 0.27
C ALA A 671 -8.52 35.69 -1.20
N LEU A 672 -8.15 34.41 -1.53
CA LEU A 672 -7.85 33.99 -2.91
C LEU A 672 -8.98 34.36 -3.88
N LYS A 673 -8.57 34.80 -5.05
CA LYS A 673 -9.41 35.06 -6.21
C LYS A 673 -8.99 34.18 -7.38
N ASN A 674 -9.85 34.01 -8.34
CA ASN A 674 -9.54 33.26 -9.57
C ASN A 674 -8.28 33.78 -10.26
N GLU A 675 -8.12 35.09 -10.33
CA GLU A 675 -6.96 35.70 -10.99
C GLU A 675 -5.64 35.44 -10.27
N ASP A 676 -5.63 35.32 -8.93
CA ASP A 676 -4.44 34.99 -8.17
C ASP A 676 -3.92 33.59 -8.55
N LEU A 677 -4.83 32.58 -8.63
CA LEU A 677 -4.50 31.21 -9.01
C LEU A 677 -4.14 31.10 -10.50
N LEU A 678 -4.85 31.78 -11.38
CA LEU A 678 -4.53 31.80 -12.81
C LEU A 678 -3.20 32.52 -13.08
N SER A 679 -2.85 33.54 -12.29
CA SER A 679 -1.55 34.20 -12.36
C SER A 679 -0.43 33.25 -11.94
N LEU A 680 -0.63 32.55 -10.83
CA LEU A 680 0.29 31.51 -10.38
C LEU A 680 0.43 30.36 -11.42
N PHE A 681 -0.68 30.00 -12.07
CA PHE A 681 -0.65 28.99 -13.15
C PHE A 681 0.21 29.44 -14.34
N ARG A 682 0.14 30.70 -14.74
CA ARG A 682 1.02 31.27 -15.77
C ARG A 682 2.47 31.37 -15.30
N GLU A 683 2.70 31.63 -14.02
CA GLU A 683 4.04 31.70 -13.44
C GLU A 683 4.75 30.34 -13.42
N VAL A 684 4.08 29.27 -12.97
CA VAL A 684 4.70 27.93 -12.90
C VAL A 684 5.11 27.41 -14.27
N GLN A 685 4.41 27.81 -15.33
CA GLN A 685 4.76 27.46 -16.72
C GLN A 685 6.03 28.13 -17.26
N GLN A 686 6.60 29.07 -16.50
CA GLN A 686 7.84 29.77 -16.89
C GLN A 686 9.11 29.02 -16.46
N TYR A 687 9.00 28.05 -15.57
CA TYR A 687 10.16 27.28 -15.10
C TYR A 687 10.63 26.25 -16.12
N ASP A 688 11.89 25.82 -16.02
CA ASP A 688 12.43 24.69 -16.76
C ASP A 688 11.43 23.53 -16.77
N CYS A 689 11.27 22.87 -17.89
CA CYS A 689 10.34 21.75 -17.99
C CYS A 689 10.96 20.48 -18.56
N GLU A 690 10.43 19.37 -18.14
CA GLU A 690 10.77 18.03 -18.61
C GLU A 690 9.54 17.38 -19.24
N LEU A 691 9.75 16.77 -20.40
CA LEU A 691 8.75 15.99 -21.09
C LEU A 691 9.16 14.53 -20.99
N LEU A 692 8.36 13.71 -20.32
CA LEU A 692 8.64 12.30 -20.12
C LEU A 692 7.65 11.51 -20.96
N TYR A 693 8.12 10.78 -21.98
CA TYR A 693 7.25 10.01 -22.86
C TYR A 693 7.63 8.53 -22.84
N CYS A 694 6.61 7.68 -22.77
CA CYS A 694 6.70 6.26 -23.07
C CYS A 694 5.50 5.84 -23.92
N GLY A 695 5.75 5.37 -25.12
CA GLY A 695 4.74 4.96 -26.13
C GLY A 695 5.40 4.36 -27.35
N THR A 696 4.64 4.18 -28.43
CA THR A 696 5.14 3.55 -29.67
C THR A 696 5.67 4.52 -30.72
N LYS A 697 5.36 5.83 -30.60
CA LYS A 697 5.88 6.86 -31.51
C LYS A 697 7.39 7.01 -31.35
N THR A 698 8.08 7.40 -32.42
CA THR A 698 9.51 7.69 -32.37
C THR A 698 9.80 8.99 -31.59
N ILE A 699 11.00 9.12 -31.05
CA ILE A 699 11.44 10.35 -30.37
C ILE A 699 11.30 11.59 -31.25
N SER A 700 11.51 11.46 -32.55
CA SER A 700 11.38 12.58 -33.51
C SER A 700 9.93 13.02 -33.68
N GLU A 701 8.99 12.08 -33.78
CA GLU A 701 7.55 12.38 -33.87
C GLU A 701 7.06 13.03 -32.56
N VAL A 702 7.46 12.49 -31.39
CA VAL A 702 7.10 13.06 -30.08
C VAL A 702 7.65 14.48 -29.93
N ALA A 703 8.93 14.70 -30.30
CA ALA A 703 9.56 16.02 -30.25
C ALA A 703 8.86 17.04 -31.16
N ALA A 704 8.57 16.66 -32.41
CA ALA A 704 7.88 17.51 -33.36
C ALA A 704 6.46 17.87 -32.88
N ALA A 705 5.69 16.88 -32.40
CA ALA A 705 4.36 17.09 -31.88
C ALA A 705 4.35 18.01 -30.63
N ALA A 706 5.31 17.82 -29.70
CA ALA A 706 5.44 18.65 -28.52
C ALA A 706 5.82 20.08 -28.85
N GLN A 707 6.83 20.31 -29.76
CA GLN A 707 7.25 21.64 -30.18
C GLN A 707 6.14 22.37 -30.94
N GLN A 708 5.32 21.66 -31.70
CA GLN A 708 4.20 22.24 -32.43
C GLN A 708 3.03 22.63 -31.55
N ALA A 709 2.71 21.78 -30.54
CA ALA A 709 1.50 21.96 -29.73
C ALA A 709 1.73 22.77 -28.46
N LEU A 710 2.82 22.47 -27.72
CA LEU A 710 3.01 23.00 -26.37
C LEU A 710 3.68 24.38 -26.37
N PRO A 711 3.32 25.27 -25.41
CA PRO A 711 3.90 26.61 -25.31
C PRO A 711 5.28 26.61 -24.64
N LEU A 712 6.23 25.80 -25.15
CA LEU A 712 7.57 25.61 -24.57
C LEU A 712 8.41 26.92 -24.55
N SER A 713 8.08 27.90 -25.39
CA SER A 713 8.68 29.24 -25.34
C SER A 713 8.38 30.04 -24.09
N ASN A 714 7.38 29.64 -23.33
CA ASN A 714 7.06 30.26 -22.05
C ASN A 714 8.09 29.91 -20.96
N CYS A 715 8.78 28.77 -21.10
CA CYS A 715 9.82 28.34 -20.17
C CYS A 715 11.06 29.25 -20.36
N THR A 716 11.32 30.11 -19.37
CA THR A 716 12.38 31.14 -19.40
C THR A 716 13.15 31.23 -18.10
N ARG A 717 12.71 30.50 -17.07
CA ARG A 717 13.32 30.48 -15.74
C ARG A 717 13.96 29.12 -15.47
N LYS A 718 15.08 29.16 -14.77
CA LYS A 718 15.72 27.94 -14.25
C LYS A 718 14.85 27.28 -13.19
N GLU A 719 15.14 26.01 -12.89
CA GLU A 719 14.48 25.25 -11.84
C GLU A 719 14.48 26.01 -10.50
N ALA A 720 13.40 25.87 -9.76
CA ALA A 720 13.26 26.47 -8.44
C ALA A 720 14.13 25.73 -7.40
N ASP A 721 14.71 26.51 -6.46
CA ASP A 721 15.40 25.90 -5.32
C ASP A 721 14.37 25.36 -4.32
N THR A 722 14.28 24.04 -4.26
CA THR A 722 13.37 23.33 -3.36
C THR A 722 14.08 22.70 -2.16
N PHE A 723 15.35 23.08 -1.91
CA PHE A 723 16.14 22.56 -0.81
C PHE A 723 15.64 23.06 0.56
N ARG A 724 15.53 22.12 1.49
CA ARG A 724 15.24 22.39 2.89
C ARG A 724 16.27 21.71 3.78
N PRO A 725 17.14 22.46 4.50
CA PRO A 725 18.07 21.84 5.43
C PRO A 725 17.32 21.19 6.58
N LEU A 726 17.79 20.05 7.04
CA LEU A 726 17.30 19.41 8.26
C LEU A 726 17.70 20.25 9.48
N GLN A 727 16.78 20.32 10.43
CA GLN A 727 17.01 21.01 11.71
C GLN A 727 18.01 20.20 12.54
N GLN A 728 18.97 20.91 13.13
CA GLN A 728 19.92 20.38 14.10
C GLN A 728 19.53 20.84 15.50
N TYR A 729 19.60 19.95 16.45
CA TYR A 729 19.25 20.19 17.84
C TYR A 729 20.52 20.25 18.69
N THR A 730 20.56 21.17 19.65
CA THR A 730 21.69 21.35 20.59
C THR A 730 21.44 20.76 21.97
N GLU A 731 20.21 20.29 22.24
CA GLU A 731 19.77 19.62 23.44
C GLU A 731 18.77 18.51 23.10
N PRO A 732 18.65 17.46 23.92
CA PRO A 732 17.64 16.45 23.73
C PRO A 732 16.22 17.00 23.96
N MET A 733 15.31 16.68 23.06
CA MET A 733 13.94 17.19 23.08
C MET A 733 12.93 16.06 23.07
N VAL A 734 11.78 16.26 23.70
CA VAL A 734 10.60 15.43 23.57
C VAL A 734 9.41 16.31 23.17
N TYR A 735 8.95 16.15 21.97
CA TYR A 735 7.72 16.79 21.52
C TYR A 735 6.54 15.85 21.75
N PHE A 736 5.48 16.35 22.35
CA PHE A 736 4.26 15.61 22.62
C PHE A 736 3.07 16.27 21.97
N TYR A 737 2.26 15.50 21.24
CA TYR A 737 0.98 15.94 20.69
C TYR A 737 -0.16 15.11 21.24
N ASN A 738 -1.14 15.76 21.90
CA ASN A 738 -2.25 15.07 22.53
C ASN A 738 -3.38 14.74 21.56
N VAL A 739 -3.64 13.44 21.38
CA VAL A 739 -4.82 12.93 20.66
C VAL A 739 -5.68 12.14 21.65
N PRO A 740 -6.70 12.78 22.24
CA PRO A 740 -7.50 12.16 23.29
C PRO A 740 -8.20 10.87 22.85
N LYS A 741 -8.22 9.87 23.73
CA LYS A 741 -8.84 8.56 23.49
C LYS A 741 -8.15 7.73 22.40
N SER A 742 -6.95 8.06 21.99
CA SER A 742 -6.10 7.17 21.21
C SER A 742 -5.76 5.92 22.02
N ARG A 743 -5.91 4.74 21.41
CA ARG A 743 -5.55 3.46 22.05
C ARG A 743 -4.08 3.15 21.90
N GLN A 744 -3.52 3.58 20.79
CA GLN A 744 -2.11 3.47 20.50
C GLN A 744 -1.46 4.84 20.46
N ASN A 745 -0.23 4.92 20.95
CA ASN A 745 0.64 6.06 20.80
C ASN A 745 1.72 5.76 19.75
N TYR A 746 2.14 6.78 19.01
CA TYR A 746 3.37 6.72 18.23
C TYR A 746 4.54 7.18 19.08
N VAL A 747 5.62 6.41 19.06
CA VAL A 747 6.94 6.73 19.62
C VAL A 747 7.92 6.81 18.46
N ILE A 748 8.45 7.99 18.20
CA ILE A 748 9.27 8.26 17.04
C ILE A 748 10.56 8.94 17.51
N SER A 749 11.72 8.46 17.04
CA SER A 749 13.01 9.15 17.24
C SER A 749 13.43 9.88 15.98
N PHE A 750 14.17 10.98 16.14
CA PHE A 750 14.87 11.64 15.06
C PHE A 750 16.31 11.91 15.48
N ASP A 751 17.24 11.44 14.66
CA ASP A 751 18.68 11.68 14.79
C ASP A 751 19.18 12.43 13.55
N ALA A 752 19.80 13.59 13.73
CA ALA A 752 20.50 14.27 12.66
C ALA A 752 21.88 13.65 12.48
N ILE A 753 22.19 13.21 11.26
CA ILE A 753 23.46 12.54 10.91
C ILE A 753 24.32 13.53 10.12
N SER A 754 25.59 13.59 10.44
CA SER A 754 26.57 14.37 9.69
C SER A 754 26.55 13.99 8.19
N PRO A 755 26.87 14.94 7.28
CA PRO A 755 26.93 14.64 5.86
C PRO A 755 27.81 13.42 5.56
N LEU A 756 27.31 12.54 4.69
CA LEU A 756 28.03 11.36 4.21
C LEU A 756 28.53 11.64 2.80
N SER A 757 29.81 11.93 2.66
CA SER A 757 30.41 12.41 1.41
C SER A 757 30.80 11.29 0.45
N THR A 758 31.06 10.07 0.94
CA THR A 758 31.54 8.96 0.13
C THR A 758 30.44 7.96 -0.25
N ALA A 759 30.64 7.23 -1.34
CA ALA A 759 29.76 6.12 -1.71
C ALA A 759 29.80 4.99 -0.67
N ASP A 760 30.94 4.79 -0.01
CA ASP A 760 31.13 3.80 1.06
C ASP A 760 30.26 4.13 2.28
N ASP A 761 30.29 5.38 2.74
CA ASP A 761 29.44 5.83 3.86
C ASP A 761 27.94 5.67 3.55
N ARG A 762 27.54 5.96 2.31
CA ARG A 762 26.15 5.77 1.86
C ARG A 762 25.76 4.30 1.77
N ALA A 763 26.70 3.42 1.39
CA ALA A 763 26.47 1.98 1.41
C ALA A 763 26.35 1.46 2.84
N LYS A 764 27.18 1.94 3.76
CA LYS A 764 27.08 1.65 5.20
C LYS A 764 25.77 2.13 5.80
N LEU A 765 25.31 3.33 5.45
CA LEU A 765 24.00 3.84 5.89
C LEU A 765 22.86 2.94 5.39
N SER A 766 22.91 2.48 4.15
CA SER A 766 21.89 1.57 3.60
C SER A 766 21.87 0.24 4.33
N LEU A 767 23.03 -0.35 4.57
CA LEU A 767 23.14 -1.62 5.30
C LEU A 767 22.77 -1.48 6.77
N PHE A 768 23.19 -0.40 7.43
CA PHE A 768 22.78 -0.06 8.80
C PHE A 768 21.26 0.10 8.88
N GLY A 769 20.65 0.85 7.95
CA GLY A 769 19.22 1.10 7.91
C GLY A 769 18.42 -0.19 7.83
N GLU A 770 18.81 -1.10 6.93
CA GLU A 770 18.17 -2.41 6.77
C GLU A 770 18.38 -3.29 8.00
N TYR A 771 19.60 -3.40 8.50
CA TYR A 771 19.93 -4.19 9.69
C TYR A 771 19.20 -3.71 10.94
N PHE A 772 19.13 -2.39 11.16
CA PHE A 772 18.57 -1.82 12.37
C PHE A 772 17.05 -1.76 12.35
N GLY A 773 16.44 -1.36 11.22
CA GLY A 773 15.01 -1.09 11.20
C GLY A 773 14.28 -1.35 9.89
N GLY A 774 14.94 -1.88 8.83
CA GLY A 774 14.37 -1.96 7.48
C GLY A 774 13.45 -3.16 7.23
N SER A 775 13.67 -4.28 7.89
CA SER A 775 12.96 -5.54 7.61
C SER A 775 12.40 -6.23 8.84
N MET A 776 11.64 -7.30 8.62
CA MET A 776 11.14 -8.16 9.70
C MET A 776 12.26 -8.87 10.48
N SER A 777 13.47 -8.99 9.94
CA SER A 777 14.64 -9.51 10.62
C SER A 777 15.50 -8.44 11.31
N SER A 778 15.12 -7.17 11.21
CA SER A 778 15.85 -6.04 11.78
C SER A 778 15.86 -6.03 13.31
N VAL A 779 16.82 -5.34 13.88
CA VAL A 779 17.00 -5.20 15.34
C VAL A 779 15.73 -4.66 16.01
N LEU A 780 15.13 -3.61 15.45
CA LEU A 780 13.90 -3.02 16.00
C LEU A 780 12.74 -4.00 15.95
N PHE A 781 12.47 -4.59 14.80
CA PHE A 781 11.35 -5.50 14.62
C PHE A 781 11.45 -6.70 15.59
N GLN A 782 12.64 -7.31 15.69
CA GLN A 782 12.85 -8.44 16.57
C GLN A 782 12.66 -8.08 18.05
N ASN A 783 13.25 -6.97 18.48
CA ASN A 783 13.26 -6.63 19.91
C ASN A 783 11.94 -5.97 20.39
N VAL A 784 11.24 -5.24 19.55
CA VAL A 784 10.04 -4.49 19.93
C VAL A 784 8.78 -5.31 19.68
N ARG A 785 8.66 -5.92 18.49
CA ARG A 785 7.49 -6.72 18.12
C ARG A 785 7.61 -8.17 18.55
N GLU A 786 8.61 -8.90 18.05
CA GLU A 786 8.67 -10.36 18.20
C GLU A 786 8.93 -10.80 19.65
N PHE A 787 9.86 -10.12 20.34
CA PHE A 787 10.28 -10.55 21.66
C PHE A 787 9.46 -9.93 22.81
N ARG A 788 8.85 -8.78 22.58
CA ARG A 788 8.15 -8.05 23.64
C ARG A 788 6.69 -7.77 23.34
N SER A 789 6.25 -8.00 22.10
CA SER A 789 4.87 -7.70 21.66
C SER A 789 4.43 -6.27 22.03
N LEU A 790 5.37 -5.31 21.96
CA LEU A 790 5.11 -3.92 22.31
C LEU A 790 4.43 -3.16 21.20
N ALA A 791 4.60 -3.63 19.95
CA ALA A 791 4.12 -2.92 18.77
C ALA A 791 3.80 -3.90 17.64
N TYR A 792 2.71 -3.66 16.93
CA TYR A 792 2.46 -4.34 15.66
C TYR A 792 3.40 -3.84 14.55
N SER A 793 3.64 -2.52 14.51
CA SER A 793 4.49 -1.89 13.50
C SER A 793 5.64 -1.12 14.17
N THR A 794 6.85 -1.46 13.80
CA THR A 794 8.07 -0.77 14.21
C THR A 794 9.11 -0.83 13.09
N GLY A 795 9.89 0.22 12.93
CA GLY A 795 10.93 0.27 11.91
C GLY A 795 11.77 1.54 11.98
N GLY A 796 12.77 1.62 11.11
CA GLY A 796 13.64 2.79 11.00
C GLY A 796 14.10 3.01 9.57
N ARG A 797 14.32 4.28 9.20
CA ARG A 797 14.82 4.62 7.86
C ARG A 797 15.61 5.92 7.86
N ALA A 798 16.52 6.02 6.90
CA ALA A 798 17.24 7.25 6.64
C ALA A 798 16.39 8.22 5.79
N TYR A 799 16.57 9.51 6.06
CA TYR A 799 16.05 10.62 5.24
C TYR A 799 17.21 11.37 4.65
N THR A 800 17.23 11.48 3.34
CA THR A 800 18.21 12.26 2.59
C THR A 800 17.52 13.47 1.98
N THR A 801 18.12 14.65 2.12
CA THR A 801 17.66 15.89 1.49
C THR A 801 18.65 16.36 0.43
N SER A 802 19.58 15.49 0.04
CA SER A 802 20.63 15.77 -0.91
C SER A 802 20.05 16.00 -2.30
N LEU A 803 20.19 17.23 -2.79
CA LEU A 803 20.06 17.61 -4.20
C LEU A 803 21.45 17.92 -4.75
N ALA A 804 21.59 17.94 -6.08
CA ALA A 804 22.87 18.20 -6.73
C ALA A 804 23.58 19.46 -6.21
N GLN A 805 22.79 20.49 -5.92
CA GLN A 805 23.28 21.78 -5.44
C GLN A 805 23.67 21.76 -3.94
N HIS A 806 23.31 20.73 -3.19
CA HIS A 806 23.52 20.62 -1.75
C HIS A 806 24.06 19.25 -1.34
N PRO A 807 25.25 18.86 -1.85
CA PRO A 807 25.80 17.52 -1.62
C PRO A 807 26.18 17.25 -0.15
N ASP A 808 26.45 18.31 0.62
CA ASP A 808 26.87 18.26 2.03
C ASP A 808 25.70 18.42 3.00
N ALA A 809 24.48 18.21 2.54
CA ALA A 809 23.30 18.33 3.39
C ALA A 809 23.31 17.28 4.51
N VAL A 810 22.97 17.70 5.71
CA VAL A 810 22.76 16.81 6.87
C VAL A 810 21.66 15.79 6.55
N LEU A 811 21.89 14.55 6.94
CA LEU A 811 20.93 13.46 6.80
C LEU A 811 20.15 13.26 8.10
N GLY A 812 19.02 12.60 8.04
CA GLY A 812 18.24 12.21 9.20
C GLY A 812 18.05 10.70 9.28
N TYR A 813 18.03 10.15 10.49
CA TYR A 813 17.57 8.80 10.74
C TYR A 813 16.36 8.85 11.67
N ILE A 814 15.31 8.15 11.31
CA ILE A 814 14.06 8.13 12.06
C ILE A 814 13.71 6.68 12.39
N THR A 815 13.31 6.44 13.65
CA THR A 815 12.58 5.24 14.02
C THR A 815 11.13 5.56 14.32
N ALA A 816 10.21 4.65 14.06
CA ALA A 816 8.81 4.81 14.38
C ALA A 816 8.24 3.51 14.93
N THR A 817 7.50 3.60 16.04
CA THR A 817 6.90 2.48 16.75
C THR A 817 5.48 2.85 17.17
N GLY A 818 4.49 2.04 16.79
CA GLY A 818 3.11 2.17 17.24
C GLY A 818 2.83 1.19 18.37
N THR A 819 2.58 1.68 19.59
CA THR A 819 2.43 0.89 20.81
C THR A 819 1.11 1.19 21.54
N GLN A 820 0.65 0.31 22.43
CA GLN A 820 -0.44 0.64 23.33
C GLN A 820 -0.11 1.88 24.16
N ALA A 821 -1.10 2.72 24.40
CA ALA A 821 -0.88 4.01 25.05
C ALA A 821 -0.29 3.86 26.47
N ASP A 822 -0.66 2.84 27.22
CA ASP A 822 -0.12 2.52 28.55
C ASP A 822 1.27 1.85 28.54
N LYS A 823 1.74 1.39 27.38
CA LYS A 823 3.08 0.82 27.16
C LYS A 823 4.08 1.79 26.52
N THR A 824 3.69 3.04 26.33
CA THR A 824 4.51 4.06 25.67
C THR A 824 5.91 4.17 26.25
N MET A 825 6.03 4.17 27.60
CA MET A 825 7.33 4.30 28.27
C MET A 825 8.21 3.07 28.11
N GLU A 826 7.62 1.87 28.06
CA GLU A 826 8.35 0.63 27.84
C GLU A 826 8.88 0.55 26.42
N ALA A 827 8.04 0.92 25.44
CA ALA A 827 8.44 0.99 24.03
C ALA A 827 9.55 2.02 23.81
N LEU A 828 9.40 3.22 24.39
CA LEU A 828 10.41 4.28 24.29
C LEU A 828 11.74 3.83 24.91
N ALA A 829 11.72 3.26 26.12
CA ALA A 829 12.91 2.75 26.79
C ALA A 829 13.61 1.64 25.97
N THR A 830 12.81 0.76 25.37
CA THR A 830 13.34 -0.33 24.51
C THR A 830 14.03 0.25 23.27
N VAL A 831 13.37 1.15 22.54
CA VAL A 831 13.93 1.77 21.34
C VAL A 831 15.19 2.60 21.67
N ASP A 832 15.15 3.40 22.76
CA ASP A 832 16.31 4.19 23.19
C ASP A 832 17.51 3.30 23.56
N SER A 833 17.25 2.18 24.26
CA SER A 833 18.32 1.21 24.59
C SER A 833 18.97 0.62 23.33
N LEU A 834 18.15 0.27 22.31
CA LEU A 834 18.66 -0.28 21.04
C LEU A 834 19.43 0.76 20.22
N LEU A 835 18.96 2.02 20.23
CA LEU A 835 19.66 3.13 19.57
C LEU A 835 21.01 3.45 20.24
N ARG A 836 21.16 3.23 21.54
CA ARG A 836 22.42 3.40 22.28
C ARG A 836 23.32 2.19 22.20
N GLN A 837 22.75 1.00 22.24
CA GLN A 837 23.47 -0.27 22.26
C GLN A 837 22.84 -1.26 21.29
N MET A 838 23.25 -1.17 20.04
CA MET A 838 22.77 -2.07 18.99
C MET A 838 23.41 -3.46 19.15
N PRO A 839 22.61 -4.52 19.37
CA PRO A 839 23.14 -5.87 19.31
C PRO A 839 23.58 -6.21 17.88
N MET A 840 24.78 -6.75 17.73
CA MET A 840 25.32 -7.17 16.44
C MET A 840 25.28 -8.70 16.31
N LYS A 841 24.70 -9.18 15.20
CA LYS A 841 24.54 -10.58 14.83
C LYS A 841 24.96 -10.76 13.37
N GLU A 842 26.04 -11.50 13.11
CA GLU A 842 26.58 -11.67 11.74
C GLU A 842 25.54 -12.30 10.79
N ASN A 843 24.83 -13.35 11.22
CA ASN A 843 23.82 -13.99 10.39
C ASN A 843 22.70 -13.03 9.97
N ASN A 844 22.31 -12.07 10.83
CA ASN A 844 21.31 -11.07 10.52
C ASN A 844 21.88 -9.97 9.62
N LEU A 845 23.16 -9.63 9.78
CA LEU A 845 23.83 -8.67 8.91
C LEU A 845 23.97 -9.22 7.48
N ASP A 846 24.29 -10.50 7.34
CA ASP A 846 24.33 -11.16 6.02
C ASP A 846 22.96 -11.16 5.34
N ALA A 847 21.89 -11.45 6.10
CA ALA A 847 20.52 -11.36 5.60
C ALA A 847 20.16 -9.91 5.20
N ALA A 848 20.54 -8.92 6.01
CA ALA A 848 20.31 -7.51 5.72
C ALA A 848 21.09 -7.06 4.46
N ARG A 849 22.35 -7.51 4.32
CA ARG A 849 23.16 -7.23 3.13
C ARG A 849 22.49 -7.77 1.87
N GLN A 850 22.04 -9.02 1.92
CA GLN A 850 21.33 -9.63 0.80
C GLN A 850 20.01 -8.91 0.54
N SER A 851 19.27 -8.50 1.58
CA SER A 851 18.05 -7.72 1.44
C SER A 851 18.28 -6.40 0.67
N VAL A 852 19.34 -5.65 1.01
CA VAL A 852 19.69 -4.41 0.28
C VAL A 852 20.04 -4.70 -1.19
N LEU A 853 20.73 -5.79 -1.49
CA LEU A 853 21.02 -6.19 -2.87
C LEU A 853 19.75 -6.60 -3.63
N ASN A 854 18.84 -7.30 -2.97
CA ASN A 854 17.55 -7.67 -3.53
C ASN A 854 16.70 -6.43 -3.84
N ASP A 855 16.69 -5.45 -2.94
CA ASP A 855 15.94 -4.21 -3.13
C ASP A 855 16.46 -3.39 -4.33
N ILE A 856 17.77 -3.40 -4.57
CA ILE A 856 18.35 -2.79 -5.76
C ILE A 856 17.79 -3.45 -7.03
N GLN A 857 17.73 -4.78 -7.08
CA GLN A 857 17.20 -5.52 -8.21
C GLN A 857 15.68 -5.34 -8.38
N ASN A 858 14.94 -5.45 -7.28
CA ASN A 858 13.48 -5.36 -7.30
C ASN A 858 12.98 -3.95 -7.62
N SER A 859 13.77 -2.92 -7.28
CA SER A 859 13.50 -1.52 -7.61
C SER A 859 13.92 -1.12 -9.03
N TYR A 860 14.39 -2.08 -9.86
CA TYR A 860 14.70 -1.79 -11.26
C TYR A 860 13.44 -1.28 -11.98
N PRO A 861 13.49 -0.06 -12.59
CA PRO A 861 12.30 0.57 -13.13
C PRO A 861 11.66 -0.22 -14.27
N THR A 862 10.34 -0.18 -14.36
CA THR A 862 9.62 -0.65 -15.55
C THR A 862 9.93 0.28 -16.72
N PHE A 863 9.67 -0.18 -17.96
CA PHE A 863 9.87 0.65 -19.13
C PHE A 863 9.12 1.99 -19.07
N ARG A 864 7.91 2.03 -18.48
CA ARG A 864 7.12 3.27 -18.29
C ARG A 864 7.73 4.24 -17.28
N ASN A 865 8.35 3.70 -16.23
CA ASN A 865 8.94 4.52 -15.18
C ASN A 865 10.38 4.95 -15.48
N MET A 866 11.01 4.37 -16.50
CA MET A 866 12.40 4.64 -16.85
C MET A 866 12.68 6.11 -17.15
N PRO A 867 11.86 6.83 -17.97
CA PRO A 867 12.07 8.26 -18.19
C PRO A 867 12.06 9.09 -16.90
N ALA A 868 11.10 8.81 -16.01
CA ALA A 868 11.01 9.52 -14.73
C ALA A 868 12.17 9.17 -13.80
N PHE A 869 12.61 7.91 -13.78
CA PHE A 869 13.76 7.48 -12.99
C PHE A 869 15.03 8.24 -13.40
N VAL A 870 15.36 8.25 -14.71
CA VAL A 870 16.56 8.93 -15.22
C VAL A 870 16.49 10.44 -14.98
N ALA A 871 15.34 11.07 -15.28
CA ALA A 871 15.14 12.51 -15.02
C ALA A 871 15.32 12.86 -13.54
N ASN A 872 14.82 12.03 -12.63
CA ASN A 872 15.00 12.22 -11.20
C ASN A 872 16.45 12.05 -10.76
N GLN A 873 17.19 11.08 -11.32
CA GLN A 873 18.63 10.94 -11.04
C GLN A 873 19.42 12.16 -11.52
N HIS A 874 19.10 12.69 -12.68
CA HIS A 874 19.72 13.93 -13.19
C HIS A 874 19.39 15.14 -12.30
N MET A 875 18.15 15.27 -11.83
CA MET A 875 17.77 16.33 -10.87
C MET A 875 18.55 16.22 -9.56
N LEU A 876 18.86 15.01 -9.10
CA LEU A 876 19.71 14.75 -7.94
C LEU A 876 21.22 14.92 -8.23
N GLY A 877 21.61 15.24 -9.49
CA GLY A 877 22.98 15.42 -9.94
C GLY A 877 23.75 14.12 -10.17
N ASN A 878 23.07 12.99 -10.24
CA ASN A 878 23.71 11.72 -10.50
C ASN A 878 23.93 11.52 -12.01
N THR A 879 25.15 11.21 -12.40
CA THR A 879 25.53 10.82 -13.77
C THR A 879 25.62 9.30 -13.94
N VAL A 880 25.65 8.57 -12.83
CA VAL A 880 25.67 7.12 -12.74
C VAL A 880 24.65 6.70 -11.68
N ASP A 881 23.97 5.60 -11.87
CA ASP A 881 23.05 5.06 -10.86
C ASP A 881 23.80 4.82 -9.54
N PRO A 882 23.43 5.51 -8.44
CA PRO A 882 24.13 5.33 -7.16
C PRO A 882 24.03 3.90 -6.62
N ASN A 883 23.05 3.11 -7.09
CA ASN A 883 22.93 1.69 -6.73
C ASN A 883 24.08 0.84 -7.30
N ALA A 884 24.72 1.25 -8.39
CA ALA A 884 25.89 0.53 -8.95
C ALA A 884 27.08 0.55 -7.98
N ALA A 885 27.40 1.70 -7.39
CA ALA A 885 28.44 1.81 -6.38
C ALA A 885 28.07 1.05 -5.10
N LYS A 886 26.81 1.16 -4.67
CA LYS A 886 26.28 0.47 -3.50
C LYS A 886 26.38 -1.06 -3.64
N ALA A 887 25.91 -1.62 -4.75
CA ALA A 887 25.96 -3.07 -5.03
C ALA A 887 27.41 -3.61 -4.99
N ARG A 888 28.35 -2.85 -5.52
CA ARG A 888 29.77 -3.21 -5.52
C ARG A 888 30.40 -3.17 -4.12
N LEU A 889 30.02 -2.22 -3.26
CA LEU A 889 30.65 -1.99 -1.95
C LEU A 889 30.06 -2.87 -0.85
N LEU A 890 28.75 -3.16 -0.90
CA LEU A 890 28.03 -3.92 0.13
C LEU A 890 28.71 -5.26 0.52
N PRO A 891 29.23 -6.09 -0.41
CA PRO A 891 29.87 -7.36 -0.04
C PRO A 891 31.10 -7.21 0.86
N GLY A 892 31.81 -6.07 0.79
CA GLY A 892 33.00 -5.80 1.56
C GLY A 892 32.78 -5.18 2.94
N ILE A 893 31.54 -4.72 3.24
CA ILE A 893 31.24 -4.07 4.53
C ILE A 893 31.12 -5.12 5.63
N THR A 894 31.93 -4.98 6.67
CA THR A 894 32.00 -5.92 7.81
C THR A 894 31.05 -5.53 8.94
N ALA A 895 30.83 -6.45 9.89
CA ALA A 895 30.11 -6.17 11.13
C ALA A 895 30.80 -5.03 11.93
N GLN A 896 32.12 -4.99 11.93
CA GLN A 896 32.86 -3.93 12.61
C GLN A 896 32.61 -2.55 11.98
N ASP A 897 32.50 -2.47 10.65
CA ASP A 897 32.18 -1.22 9.95
C ASP A 897 30.81 -0.69 10.36
N ILE A 898 29.82 -1.56 10.50
CA ILE A 898 28.45 -1.18 10.92
C ILE A 898 28.40 -0.81 12.40
N ILE A 899 29.17 -1.49 13.26
CA ILE A 899 29.31 -1.11 14.68
C ILE A 899 29.92 0.29 14.78
N GLN A 900 30.98 0.57 14.04
CA GLN A 900 31.66 1.89 14.04
C GLN A 900 30.71 2.96 13.50
N PHE A 901 30.01 2.68 12.40
CA PHE A 901 28.99 3.58 11.83
C PHE A 901 27.92 3.92 12.86
N HIS A 902 27.37 2.91 13.54
CA HIS A 902 26.36 3.10 14.58
C HIS A 902 26.91 3.95 15.74
N GLN A 903 28.09 3.65 16.23
CA GLN A 903 28.73 4.40 17.32
C GLN A 903 28.98 5.87 16.96
N GLN A 904 29.43 6.11 15.73
CA GLN A 904 29.77 7.45 15.26
C GLN A 904 28.55 8.32 15.00
N HIS A 905 27.49 7.76 14.42
CA HIS A 905 26.40 8.57 13.89
C HIS A 905 25.09 8.46 14.68
N ILE A 906 24.87 7.39 15.44
CA ILE A 906 23.59 7.12 16.11
C ILE A 906 23.75 7.04 17.63
N ALA A 907 24.60 6.14 18.15
CA ALA A 907 24.73 5.89 19.59
C ALA A 907 25.25 7.11 20.36
N GLY A 908 26.19 7.84 19.75
CA GLY A 908 26.79 9.05 20.33
C GLY A 908 25.94 10.30 20.27
N ASN A 909 24.76 10.25 19.65
CA ASN A 909 23.90 11.42 19.53
C ASN A 909 23.19 11.73 20.86
N ASN A 910 23.68 12.78 21.57
CA ASN A 910 23.09 13.24 22.82
C ASN A 910 21.91 14.23 22.61
N ASN A 911 21.69 14.69 21.39
CA ASN A 911 20.66 15.67 21.04
C ASN A 911 19.49 15.01 20.29
N ARG A 912 19.24 13.71 20.53
CA ARG A 912 18.14 12.97 19.95
C ARG A 912 16.79 13.62 20.27
N VAL A 913 15.92 13.66 19.30
CA VAL A 913 14.57 14.18 19.46
C VAL A 913 13.57 13.03 19.45
N TRP A 914 12.69 13.05 20.45
CA TRP A 914 11.56 12.15 20.51
C TRP A 914 10.27 12.86 20.16
N MET A 915 9.41 12.20 19.41
CA MET A 915 8.06 12.64 19.08
C MET A 915 7.07 11.60 19.62
N ILE A 916 6.13 12.04 20.45
CA ILE A 916 5.08 11.20 21.02
C ILE A 916 3.73 11.75 20.57
N ILE A 917 2.93 10.93 19.92
CA ILE A 917 1.56 11.28 19.50
C ILE A 917 0.60 10.29 20.14
N GLY A 918 -0.34 10.77 20.96
CA GLY A 918 -1.27 9.88 21.63
C GLY A 918 -2.03 10.50 22.78
N ASP A 919 -2.63 9.68 23.64
CA ASP A 919 -3.45 10.17 24.77
C ASP A 919 -2.59 10.53 25.98
N LYS A 920 -2.56 11.84 26.32
CA LYS A 920 -1.83 12.38 27.47
C LYS A 920 -2.25 11.76 28.80
N LYS A 921 -3.51 11.32 28.93
CA LYS A 921 -4.01 10.71 30.18
C LYS A 921 -3.44 9.32 30.43
N LEU A 922 -2.98 8.64 29.39
CA LEU A 922 -2.41 7.30 29.45
C LEU A 922 -0.89 7.30 29.35
N THR A 923 -0.27 8.47 29.16
CA THR A 923 1.18 8.64 29.04
C THR A 923 1.76 9.29 30.29
N ASP A 924 2.84 8.71 30.83
CA ASP A 924 3.56 9.32 31.96
C ASP A 924 4.43 10.50 31.48
N MET A 925 3.81 11.67 31.45
CA MET A 925 4.46 12.92 30.97
C MET A 925 5.70 13.28 31.78
N LYS A 926 5.75 12.95 33.11
CA LYS A 926 6.89 13.22 33.95
C LYS A 926 8.08 12.31 33.65
N ALA A 927 7.80 11.04 33.31
CA ALA A 927 8.84 10.11 32.94
C ALA A 927 9.50 10.46 31.61
N LEU A 928 8.79 11.16 30.70
CA LEU A 928 9.35 11.65 29.44
C LEU A 928 10.51 12.65 29.62
N GLU A 929 10.54 13.40 30.74
CA GLU A 929 11.61 14.36 31.05
C GLU A 929 13.00 13.72 31.14
N ARG A 930 13.09 12.39 31.33
CA ARG A 930 14.35 11.65 31.31
C ARG A 930 15.00 11.57 29.93
N TYR A 931 14.21 11.80 28.87
CA TYR A 931 14.66 11.67 27.48
C TYR A 931 14.90 13.02 26.80
N GLY A 932 14.59 14.12 27.47
CA GLY A 932 14.81 15.48 26.99
C GLY A 932 13.78 16.47 27.51
N LYS A 933 13.94 17.72 27.14
CA LYS A 933 13.00 18.78 27.46
C LYS A 933 11.66 18.53 26.79
N VAL A 934 10.60 18.36 27.59
CA VAL A 934 9.26 18.07 27.11
C VAL A 934 8.55 19.35 26.64
N VAL A 935 8.08 19.33 25.40
CA VAL A 935 7.30 20.41 24.79
C VAL A 935 5.99 19.83 24.27
N GLU A 936 4.87 20.30 24.82
CA GLU A 936 3.54 19.97 24.31
C GLU A 936 3.22 20.85 23.11
N LEU A 937 3.03 20.21 21.95
CA LEU A 937 2.66 20.88 20.71
C LEU A 937 1.14 20.98 20.59
N LYS A 938 0.70 22.11 20.03
CA LYS A 938 -0.68 22.37 19.60
C LYS A 938 -0.77 22.25 18.07
N LYS A 939 -1.99 22.33 17.57
CA LYS A 939 -2.23 22.29 16.13
C LYS A 939 -1.42 23.37 15.41
N GLU A 940 -1.45 24.57 15.91
CA GLU A 940 -0.82 25.76 15.29
C GLU A 940 0.71 25.66 15.23
N ASP A 941 1.32 24.81 16.06
CA ASP A 941 2.77 24.57 16.05
C ASP A 941 3.21 23.67 14.90
N VAL A 942 2.31 22.84 14.37
CA VAL A 942 2.62 21.82 13.35
C VAL A 942 1.80 21.93 12.08
N TYR A 943 0.71 22.70 12.10
CA TYR A 943 -0.24 22.85 11.00
C TYR A 943 -0.83 24.25 10.99
N ARG A 944 -0.60 25.01 9.91
CA ARG A 944 -1.01 26.42 9.76
C ARG A 944 -2.49 26.56 9.36
#